data_fa0ba60ba4a84a5b0901b64a2f80058b
#
_entry.id   fa0ba60ba4a84a5b0901b64a2f80058b
#
_cell.length_a   1.000
_cell.length_b   1.000
_cell.length_c   1.000
_cell.angle_alpha   90.00
_cell.angle_beta   90.00
_cell.angle_gamma   90.00
#
_symmetry.space_group_name_H-M   'P 1'
#
loop_
_entity.id
_entity.type
_entity.pdbx_description
1 polymer ?
#
loop_
_entity_poly.entity_id
_entity_poly.type
_entity_poly.pdbx_seq_one_letter_code
_entity_poly.pdbx_strand_id
1 'polypeptide(L)'
;MTGAPLSSSSSAPNSSAPVKSLLSERLLVLRNKSPPESQDSDLAHIPLPSSPTDSSHKGIHKLGFPRKKSDSDSFSDHSDDRKSLMSILSRVRRISRSSSDETDPETKPDPKTERKIQPNLEYHEEETFTTPLDKNSIPRELIDQGIEMLRVTHKKKIKRCFRLNLDNNHLIWNNKASSFLEIDKIKAIRTGVEAKNYREEFKVSSDYEDLWITIIYYKDSKSNNIKALHMIAPGKHEYDNFVTTLRNLVYFKRQMDSISELFTDLHWNNKNSENEHLSFEGVLKLVSKLHVHASPEYLENLFRMADSEAKGYLDFQDFKKFVGLLRDRKELRAIFDQQARVTPGKLTFEEFCNFLVEVQKENITYSQAEQIFHRFSKSRLYLDYDEFASFLTSSYSKPYISIQEDYSYPLNEYFISSSHNTYLLGRQVNGTASIEGYIRALQRGCRCIEIDLWDGEKGPVVTHGRTFSSSIEFQLVVETVQKYSFITSPYPVILSLEVRCNAENQLKAAKVLKDILQDRLLEYPVKSPFETLPSPAQLKHKILVKVKKSTGEGGSSESMSSSLSSFSEDNSTITKIVPKKRKTIKVSQELGNLGIYVIGIKFRNFSLPESKTFNHCFSFSDKTLVKMVREEAKFFAIVKHNRRFLMRVYPSIYRFSSNNFNPFFFWELGCQLVATNWQVYDVGQQINETLFNIGTNSGYVLKPSCLRIRNPKLQNIDPLGCLKFERSRRVSIELISGQQLPKPKDIKSDFFDPFLELEIYCAEVLEANVNSKTEKLGTVIKMESPSHQKSLVEQLIKLGEPSVVFRTAPVSQNGFNPVWNQSCSATYLTNDIDFVFLRFLVKCTNDGSEKLIGTHTCKLDYLKQGYRHLPLYDQQGEEFIYSTIFIKVDYEDKND
;
A
#
# COMPACT_ATOMS: atom_id res chain seq x y z
N MET A 1 -23.20 74.96 -11.34
CA MET A 1 -22.08 75.92 -11.35
C MET A 1 -20.84 75.08 -11.16
N THR A 2 -20.23 74.72 -12.22
CA THR A 2 -18.91 75.19 -12.74
C THR A 2 -17.77 74.67 -11.93
N GLY A 3 -16.79 73.88 -12.37
CA GLY A 3 -16.22 73.79 -13.68
C GLY A 3 -15.13 72.71 -13.64
N ALA A 4 -14.91 72.02 -14.70
CA ALA A 4 -13.64 71.42 -15.07
C ALA A 4 -12.68 72.54 -15.58
N PRO A 5 -11.39 72.33 -15.95
CA PRO A 5 -10.74 71.15 -16.50
C PRO A 5 -9.23 71.00 -16.21
N LEU A 6 -8.62 70.03 -16.98
CA LEU A 6 -7.25 69.88 -17.53
C LEU A 6 -6.22 69.08 -16.77
N SER A 7 -5.94 67.85 -17.20
CA SER A 7 -4.94 67.37 -18.16
C SER A 7 -3.48 67.43 -17.71
N SER A 8 -2.85 66.29 -17.51
CA SER A 8 -1.50 66.07 -18.09
C SER A 8 -1.19 64.54 -18.10
N SER A 9 -0.82 64.12 -19.27
CA SER A 9 -0.30 62.84 -19.69
C SER A 9 1.05 62.52 -19.08
N SER A 10 1.25 61.31 -18.58
CA SER A 10 2.59 60.70 -18.65
C SER A 10 2.46 59.21 -18.80
N SER A 11 2.94 58.73 -19.89
CA SER A 11 3.09 57.38 -20.35
C SER A 11 3.82 56.49 -19.34
N ALA A 12 3.18 55.41 -18.93
CA ALA A 12 3.86 54.28 -18.31
C ALA A 12 4.19 53.25 -19.39
N PRO A 13 5.39 52.66 -19.39
CA PRO A 13 5.69 51.58 -20.33
C PRO A 13 5.07 50.29 -19.86
N ASN A 14 4.27 49.68 -20.71
CA ASN A 14 3.83 48.30 -20.62
C ASN A 14 5.05 47.40 -20.65
N SER A 15 5.31 46.67 -19.53
CA SER A 15 6.14 45.50 -19.54
C SER A 15 5.34 44.32 -18.94
N SER A 16 4.41 43.83 -19.73
CA SER A 16 3.83 42.51 -19.50
C SER A 16 4.72 41.47 -20.18
N ALA A 17 5.71 40.98 -19.47
CA ALA A 17 6.36 39.75 -19.89
C ALA A 17 5.41 38.57 -19.60
N PRO A 18 5.16 37.69 -20.56
CA PRO A 18 4.07 36.74 -20.44
C PRO A 18 4.46 35.56 -19.53
N VAL A 19 3.55 35.21 -18.64
CA VAL A 19 3.53 33.96 -17.79
C VAL A 19 3.78 32.69 -18.61
N LYS A 20 3.55 32.75 -19.91
CA LYS A 20 3.71 31.65 -20.85
C LYS A 20 5.14 31.09 -20.92
N SER A 21 6.18 31.89 -20.75
CA SER A 21 7.58 31.44 -20.80
C SER A 21 7.97 30.58 -19.60
N LEU A 22 7.46 30.86 -18.43
CA LEU A 22 7.84 30.19 -17.17
C LEU A 22 7.33 28.75 -17.03
N LEU A 23 6.20 28.44 -17.65
CA LEU A 23 5.63 27.09 -17.64
C LEU A 23 6.19 26.22 -18.78
N SER A 24 6.61 26.83 -19.91
CA SER A 24 7.28 26.10 -20.99
C SER A 24 8.64 25.54 -20.56
N GLU A 25 9.43 26.34 -19.89
CA GLU A 25 10.72 25.87 -19.35
C GLU A 25 10.57 24.76 -18.31
N ARG A 26 9.47 24.78 -17.54
CA ARG A 26 9.20 23.73 -16.55
C ARG A 26 8.87 22.37 -17.15
N LEU A 27 8.11 22.32 -18.22
CA LEU A 27 7.78 21.09 -18.93
C LEU A 27 8.97 20.54 -19.72
N LEU A 28 9.84 21.43 -20.20
CA LEU A 28 11.08 21.06 -20.90
C LEU A 28 12.15 20.49 -19.96
N VAL A 29 12.30 21.04 -18.75
CA VAL A 29 13.26 20.54 -17.74
C VAL A 29 12.91 19.12 -17.28
N LEU A 30 11.64 18.76 -17.27
CA LEU A 30 11.21 17.38 -16.93
C LEU A 30 11.57 16.36 -18.04
N ARG A 31 11.96 16.81 -19.25
CA ARG A 31 12.22 15.96 -20.41
C ARG A 31 13.66 15.89 -20.87
N ASN A 32 14.48 16.91 -20.60
CA ASN A 32 15.83 17.03 -21.14
C ASN A 32 16.92 16.37 -20.30
N LYS A 33 16.60 15.39 -19.46
CA LYS A 33 17.60 14.51 -18.85
C LYS A 33 17.65 13.17 -19.59
N SER A 34 18.16 13.22 -20.82
CA SER A 34 18.86 12.08 -21.42
C SER A 34 20.20 11.90 -20.69
N PRO A 35 20.70 10.68 -20.51
CA PRO A 35 22.02 10.46 -19.92
C PRO A 35 23.09 11.10 -20.79
N PRO A 36 24.18 11.63 -20.21
CA PRO A 36 25.26 12.21 -20.98
C PRO A 36 25.91 11.13 -21.83
N GLU A 37 26.02 11.41 -23.10
CA GLU A 37 26.91 10.70 -24.01
C GLU A 37 28.34 10.82 -23.49
N SER A 38 29.02 9.69 -23.38
CA SER A 38 30.44 9.60 -23.08
C SER A 38 31.27 10.26 -24.19
N GLN A 39 31.91 11.36 -23.88
CA GLN A 39 33.06 11.79 -24.67
C GLN A 39 34.28 10.98 -24.24
N ASP A 40 34.86 10.31 -25.22
CA ASP A 40 36.15 9.66 -25.16
C ASP A 40 37.27 10.66 -24.85
N SER A 41 38.16 10.28 -23.93
CA SER A 41 39.58 10.59 -24.01
C SER A 41 40.40 9.61 -23.17
N ASP A 42 41.17 8.79 -23.88
CA ASP A 42 42.47 8.21 -23.54
C ASP A 42 42.81 7.86 -22.09
N LEU A 43 42.98 6.57 -21.83
CA LEU A 43 44.25 6.06 -21.25
C LEU A 43 44.29 4.51 -21.14
N ALA A 44 45.32 4.01 -21.87
CA ALA A 44 46.19 2.87 -21.56
C ALA A 44 45.62 1.46 -21.32
N HIS A 45 45.97 0.61 -22.26
CA HIS A 45 46.06 -0.85 -22.28
C HIS A 45 46.52 -1.53 -20.97
N ILE A 46 45.70 -2.50 -20.51
CA ILE A 46 46.20 -3.70 -19.83
C ILE A 46 45.39 -4.90 -20.38
N PRO A 47 46.04 -6.02 -20.79
CA PRO A 47 45.44 -7.08 -21.60
C PRO A 47 44.68 -8.12 -20.75
N LEU A 48 43.52 -8.57 -21.27
CA LEU A 48 42.78 -9.75 -20.84
C LEU A 48 43.55 -11.03 -21.27
N PRO A 49 43.58 -12.10 -20.45
CA PRO A 49 44.07 -13.41 -20.90
C PRO A 49 42.99 -14.12 -21.70
N SER A 50 43.47 -14.63 -22.83
CA SER A 50 42.78 -15.46 -23.81
C SER A 50 42.27 -16.78 -23.25
N SER A 51 41.09 -17.19 -23.74
CA SER A 51 40.56 -18.54 -23.68
C SER A 51 41.44 -19.50 -24.54
N PRO A 52 41.63 -20.75 -24.11
CA PRO A 52 42.12 -21.77 -25.01
C PRO A 52 40.94 -22.54 -25.63
N THR A 53 41.01 -22.65 -26.95
CA THR A 53 40.29 -23.63 -27.77
C THR A 53 41.06 -24.95 -27.74
N ASP A 54 40.29 -25.99 -27.92
CA ASP A 54 40.52 -27.20 -28.66
C ASP A 54 40.62 -28.56 -27.94
N SER A 55 39.64 -29.33 -28.33
CA SER A 55 39.63 -30.73 -28.75
C SER A 55 40.25 -31.85 -27.85
N SER A 56 39.40 -32.77 -27.48
CA SER A 56 39.45 -34.15 -28.02
C SER A 56 38.47 -35.09 -27.31
N HIS A 57 37.81 -35.80 -28.16
CA HIS A 57 37.01 -37.04 -27.96
C HIS A 57 37.42 -37.99 -26.84
N LYS A 58 36.47 -38.53 -26.07
CA LYS A 58 36.01 -39.94 -26.02
C LYS A 58 35.26 -40.25 -24.74
N GLY A 59 34.20 -41.03 -24.87
CA GLY A 59 33.72 -41.88 -23.79
C GLY A 59 32.23 -41.77 -23.43
N ILE A 60 31.44 -42.44 -24.17
CA ILE A 60 30.03 -42.77 -23.94
C ILE A 60 29.91 -43.64 -22.68
N HIS A 61 29.04 -43.25 -21.74
CA HIS A 61 28.27 -44.19 -20.94
C HIS A 61 26.87 -43.66 -20.70
N LYS A 62 25.94 -44.28 -21.41
CA LYS A 62 24.50 -44.27 -21.12
C LYS A 62 24.24 -45.02 -19.83
N LEU A 63 23.62 -44.35 -18.86
CA LEU A 63 22.88 -45.07 -17.81
C LEU A 63 21.40 -44.74 -17.98
N GLY A 64 20.65 -45.77 -18.37
CA GLY A 64 19.25 -45.72 -18.61
C GLY A 64 18.44 -45.64 -17.31
N PHE A 65 17.38 -44.88 -17.35
CA PHE A 65 16.30 -44.93 -16.35
C PHE A 65 15.38 -46.12 -16.66
N PRO A 66 15.03 -46.98 -15.72
CA PRO A 66 14.00 -47.99 -15.95
C PRO A 66 12.61 -47.35 -15.81
N ARG A 67 11.83 -47.45 -16.89
CA ARG A 67 10.38 -47.31 -16.83
C ARG A 67 9.82 -48.44 -15.99
N LYS A 68 9.11 -48.15 -14.91
CA LYS A 68 8.20 -49.08 -14.28
C LYS A 68 6.77 -48.85 -14.75
N LYS A 69 6.20 -50.00 -15.09
CA LYS A 69 4.86 -50.21 -15.61
C LYS A 69 3.81 -49.80 -14.56
N SER A 70 2.71 -49.36 -15.10
CA SER A 70 1.41 -49.27 -14.45
C SER A 70 0.95 -50.62 -13.91
N ASP A 71 0.74 -50.73 -12.65
CA ASP A 71 -0.15 -51.73 -12.06
C ASP A 71 -1.26 -50.98 -11.31
N SER A 72 -2.45 -51.29 -11.75
CA SER A 72 -3.71 -50.98 -11.14
C SER A 72 -3.87 -51.81 -9.86
N ASP A 73 -3.92 -51.14 -8.69
CA ASP A 73 -4.57 -51.79 -7.54
C ASP A 73 -5.18 -50.74 -6.60
N SER A 74 -6.50 -50.87 -6.54
CA SER A 74 -7.42 -50.70 -5.41
C SER A 74 -7.20 -49.54 -4.46
N PHE A 75 -8.03 -48.53 -4.67
CA PHE A 75 -8.47 -47.62 -3.64
C PHE A 75 -9.21 -48.39 -2.53
N SER A 76 -8.62 -48.51 -1.37
CA SER A 76 -9.31 -48.88 -0.14
C SER A 76 -9.22 -47.75 0.88
N ASP A 77 -10.39 -47.23 1.22
CA ASP A 77 -10.78 -46.63 2.49
C ASP A 77 -10.01 -45.40 3.04
N HIS A 78 -10.43 -44.23 2.55
CA HIS A 78 -10.44 -43.03 3.36
C HIS A 78 -11.84 -42.73 3.99
N SER A 79 -12.52 -43.77 4.49
CA SER A 79 -13.85 -43.63 5.10
C SER A 79 -13.85 -43.19 6.57
N ASP A 80 -12.69 -43.21 7.25
CA ASP A 80 -12.66 -42.91 8.69
C ASP A 80 -12.55 -41.40 8.99
N ASP A 81 -11.91 -40.61 8.12
CA ASP A 81 -11.84 -39.17 8.30
C ASP A 81 -13.21 -38.47 8.10
N ARG A 82 -14.07 -39.01 7.21
CA ARG A 82 -15.43 -38.51 7.01
C ARG A 82 -16.36 -38.75 8.21
N LYS A 83 -16.16 -39.87 8.91
CA LYS A 83 -16.96 -40.19 10.08
C LYS A 83 -16.63 -39.32 11.28
N SER A 84 -15.38 -38.92 11.44
CA SER A 84 -14.92 -38.01 12.48
C SER A 84 -15.54 -36.61 12.32
N LEU A 85 -15.44 -36.03 11.14
CA LEU A 85 -15.98 -34.69 10.85
C LEU A 85 -17.50 -34.62 10.96
N MET A 86 -18.23 -35.65 10.48
CA MET A 86 -19.68 -35.72 10.60
C MET A 86 -20.13 -35.91 12.05
N SER A 87 -19.31 -36.58 12.87
CA SER A 87 -19.61 -36.79 14.31
C SER A 87 -19.55 -35.45 15.08
N ILE A 88 -18.69 -34.55 14.70
CA ILE A 88 -18.52 -33.24 15.35
C ILE A 88 -19.58 -32.24 14.90
N LEU A 89 -19.89 -32.19 13.61
CA LEU A 89 -21.02 -31.40 13.14
C LEU A 89 -22.35 -31.85 13.79
N SER A 90 -22.47 -33.18 14.05
CA SER A 90 -23.64 -33.73 14.80
C SER A 90 -23.59 -33.41 16.29
N ARG A 91 -22.41 -33.34 16.93
CA ARG A 91 -22.24 -32.92 18.33
C ARG A 91 -22.52 -31.40 18.51
N VAL A 92 -22.05 -30.55 17.58
CA VAL A 92 -22.35 -29.12 17.58
C VAL A 92 -23.86 -28.91 17.42
N ARG A 93 -24.54 -29.64 16.52
CA ARG A 93 -26.00 -29.59 16.39
C ARG A 93 -26.77 -30.14 17.63
N ARG A 94 -26.18 -31.07 18.39
CA ARG A 94 -26.82 -31.54 19.65
C ARG A 94 -26.62 -30.56 20.80
N ILE A 95 -25.50 -29.87 20.88
CA ILE A 95 -25.25 -28.84 21.90
C ILE A 95 -26.18 -27.62 21.66
N SER A 96 -26.45 -27.27 20.39
CA SER A 96 -27.41 -26.22 20.08
C SER A 96 -28.89 -26.60 20.26
N ARG A 97 -29.21 -27.90 20.37
CA ARG A 97 -30.59 -28.38 20.62
C ARG A 97 -30.92 -28.67 22.08
N SER A 98 -29.91 -28.79 22.97
CA SER A 98 -30.13 -29.05 24.40
C SER A 98 -30.21 -27.80 25.28
N SER A 99 -30.19 -26.60 24.70
CA SER A 99 -30.33 -25.32 25.42
C SER A 99 -31.63 -24.58 25.14
N SER A 100 -32.67 -25.25 24.60
CA SER A 100 -33.95 -24.64 24.25
C SER A 100 -35.16 -25.16 25.03
N ASP A 101 -34.97 -25.66 26.25
CA ASP A 101 -36.08 -25.95 27.15
C ASP A 101 -35.72 -25.55 28.57
N GLU A 102 -36.00 -24.28 28.88
CA GLU A 102 -36.55 -23.82 30.15
C GLU A 102 -36.93 -22.35 29.97
N THR A 103 -38.23 -22.17 30.01
CA THR A 103 -38.95 -20.90 29.93
C THR A 103 -38.82 -20.10 31.21
N ASP A 104 -38.40 -18.80 31.10
CA ASP A 104 -39.02 -17.75 31.87
C ASP A 104 -38.95 -16.41 31.09
N PRO A 105 -39.99 -15.60 31.12
CA PRO A 105 -40.20 -14.51 30.17
C PRO A 105 -39.65 -13.19 30.70
N GLU A 106 -39.39 -12.33 29.78
CA GLU A 106 -39.00 -10.91 29.93
C GLU A 106 -37.48 -10.62 29.94
N THR A 107 -36.97 -10.60 28.75
CA THR A 107 -36.19 -9.46 28.18
C THR A 107 -35.83 -9.82 26.74
N LYS A 108 -36.48 -9.12 25.82
CA LYS A 108 -36.11 -9.22 24.39
C LYS A 108 -34.63 -8.90 24.20
N PRO A 109 -33.84 -9.74 23.52
CA PRO A 109 -32.54 -9.34 23.12
C PRO A 109 -32.68 -8.26 22.02
N ASP A 110 -32.05 -7.13 22.24
CA ASP A 110 -31.89 -6.07 21.24
C ASP A 110 -31.30 -6.64 19.93
N PRO A 111 -32.01 -6.54 18.83
CA PRO A 111 -31.46 -6.97 17.55
C PRO A 111 -30.50 -5.90 17.05
N LYS A 112 -29.32 -6.35 16.63
CA LYS A 112 -28.42 -5.59 15.82
C LYS A 112 -27.65 -4.48 16.55
N THR A 113 -26.52 -4.84 17.12
CA THR A 113 -25.39 -3.94 17.07
C THR A 113 -24.84 -3.98 15.64
N GLU A 114 -25.58 -3.39 14.72
CA GLU A 114 -25.00 -2.83 13.51
C GLU A 114 -23.80 -2.02 13.93
N ARG A 115 -22.68 -2.23 13.26
CA ARG A 115 -21.60 -1.23 13.24
C ARG A 115 -22.27 0.07 12.86
N LYS A 116 -22.66 0.88 13.84
CA LYS A 116 -22.91 2.28 13.61
C LYS A 116 -21.57 2.86 13.17
N ILE A 117 -21.32 2.83 11.87
CA ILE A 117 -20.54 3.82 11.21
C ILE A 117 -21.28 5.10 11.55
N GLN A 118 -20.87 5.75 12.62
CA GLN A 118 -21.34 7.09 12.88
C GLN A 118 -20.76 7.93 11.76
N PRO A 119 -21.57 8.60 10.96
CA PRO A 119 -21.13 9.56 9.98
C PRO A 119 -20.79 10.86 10.71
N ASN A 120 -19.80 10.84 11.57
CA ASN A 120 -19.06 12.05 11.86
C ASN A 120 -17.97 12.13 10.79
N LEU A 121 -18.39 12.47 9.58
CA LEU A 121 -17.62 13.35 8.74
C LEU A 121 -17.60 14.72 9.44
N GLU A 122 -16.90 14.82 10.55
CA GLU A 122 -16.13 16.02 10.81
C GLU A 122 -15.14 16.05 9.65
N TYR A 123 -15.56 16.71 8.56
CA TYR A 123 -14.61 17.32 7.67
C TYR A 123 -13.80 18.22 8.61
N HIS A 124 -12.67 17.70 9.11
CA HIS A 124 -11.59 18.59 9.49
C HIS A 124 -11.53 19.54 8.31
N GLU A 125 -11.73 20.82 8.54
CA GLU A 125 -11.44 21.87 7.59
C GLU A 125 -10.03 21.59 7.08
N GLU A 126 -9.90 20.70 6.05
CA GLU A 126 -8.74 20.71 5.20
C GLU A 126 -8.80 22.09 4.61
N GLU A 127 -7.94 22.96 5.12
CA GLU A 127 -7.73 24.34 4.77
C GLU A 127 -8.03 24.54 3.29
N THR A 128 -8.97 25.39 3.02
CA THR A 128 -9.53 25.80 1.77
C THR A 128 -8.49 25.90 0.64
N PHE A 129 -8.34 24.85 -0.14
CA PHE A 129 -7.64 24.89 -1.44
C PHE A 129 -8.59 25.47 -2.48
N THR A 130 -8.77 26.76 -2.52
CA THR A 130 -9.95 27.36 -3.13
C THR A 130 -9.75 28.06 -4.45
N THR A 131 -8.58 28.03 -5.07
CA THR A 131 -8.47 28.68 -6.41
C THR A 131 -7.50 27.95 -7.32
N PRO A 132 -7.76 27.86 -8.63
CA PRO A 132 -6.73 27.56 -9.61
C PRO A 132 -5.57 28.52 -9.35
N LEU A 133 -4.36 28.03 -9.43
CA LEU A 133 -3.16 28.84 -9.16
C LEU A 133 -3.09 29.97 -10.19
N ASP A 134 -3.78 31.10 -9.92
CA ASP A 134 -3.50 32.34 -10.59
C ASP A 134 -2.11 32.81 -10.16
N LYS A 135 -1.34 33.36 -11.05
CA LYS A 135 -0.05 33.98 -10.77
C LYS A 135 -0.07 34.94 -9.57
N ASN A 136 -1.17 35.62 -9.40
CA ASN A 136 -1.36 36.59 -8.35
C ASN A 136 -1.60 35.95 -6.99
N SER A 137 -1.84 34.63 -6.93
CA SER A 137 -2.05 33.87 -5.69
C SER A 137 -0.77 33.39 -5.01
N ILE A 138 0.38 33.41 -5.72
CA ILE A 138 1.67 33.12 -5.08
C ILE A 138 2.23 34.44 -4.51
N PRO A 139 2.42 34.52 -3.19
CA PRO A 139 2.99 35.71 -2.57
C PRO A 139 4.33 36.08 -3.23
N ARG A 140 4.44 37.27 -3.78
CA ARG A 140 5.66 37.78 -4.42
C ARG A 140 6.86 37.70 -3.48
N GLU A 141 6.63 37.94 -2.20
CA GLU A 141 7.63 37.79 -1.15
C GLU A 141 8.34 36.44 -1.18
N LEU A 142 7.61 35.34 -1.43
CA LEU A 142 8.15 33.98 -1.51
C LEU A 142 9.02 33.74 -2.77
N ILE A 143 8.78 34.51 -3.83
CA ILE A 143 9.51 34.41 -5.10
C ILE A 143 10.73 35.33 -5.09
N ASP A 144 10.54 36.60 -4.71
CA ASP A 144 11.54 37.65 -4.87
C ASP A 144 12.48 37.73 -3.66
N GLN A 145 11.94 37.78 -2.45
CA GLN A 145 12.69 37.99 -1.21
C GLN A 145 12.94 36.72 -0.44
N GLY A 146 11.98 35.82 -0.43
CA GLY A 146 11.97 34.62 0.41
C GLY A 146 11.58 34.92 1.85
N ILE A 147 11.25 33.88 2.61
CA ILE A 147 10.87 33.95 4.02
C ILE A 147 12.02 33.43 4.89
N GLU A 148 12.45 34.22 5.87
CA GLU A 148 13.46 33.81 6.84
C GLU A 148 12.84 32.88 7.89
N MET A 149 13.17 31.57 7.85
CA MET A 149 12.71 30.57 8.81
C MET A 149 13.87 29.92 9.55
N LEU A 150 13.59 29.32 10.71
CA LEU A 150 14.55 28.50 11.43
C LEU A 150 14.58 27.07 10.87
N ARG A 151 15.60 26.74 10.11
CA ARG A 151 15.87 25.34 9.74
C ARG A 151 16.38 24.57 10.95
N VAL A 152 15.71 23.46 11.29
CA VAL A 152 16.04 22.62 12.43
C VAL A 152 16.77 21.35 11.97
N THR A 153 17.85 21.02 12.66
CA THR A 153 18.64 19.79 12.47
C THR A 153 19.07 19.27 13.83
N HIS A 154 19.43 18.01 13.97
CA HIS A 154 19.91 17.44 15.26
C HIS A 154 21.10 18.22 15.87
N LYS A 155 21.92 18.86 15.04
CA LYS A 155 23.12 19.57 15.54
C LYS A 155 22.85 21.03 15.86
N LYS A 156 21.91 21.68 15.18
CA LYS A 156 21.72 23.13 15.31
C LYS A 156 20.41 23.63 14.70
N LYS A 157 19.90 24.75 15.21
CA LYS A 157 18.84 25.57 14.62
C LYS A 157 19.49 26.77 13.92
N ILE A 158 19.20 26.99 12.64
CA ILE A 158 19.87 28.02 11.83
C ILE A 158 18.80 28.77 11.04
N LYS A 159 18.82 30.09 11.09
CA LYS A 159 18.05 30.95 10.22
C LYS A 159 18.44 30.74 8.77
N ARG A 160 17.46 30.56 7.91
CA ARG A 160 17.61 30.39 6.46
C ARG A 160 16.48 31.10 5.75
N CYS A 161 16.80 31.76 4.67
CA CYS A 161 15.80 32.36 3.79
C CYS A 161 15.35 31.31 2.78
N PHE A 162 14.07 30.90 2.86
CA PHE A 162 13.43 29.95 1.96
C PHE A 162 12.73 30.72 0.83
N ARG A 163 13.13 30.44 -0.39
CA ARG A 163 12.63 31.07 -1.59
C ARG A 163 12.18 30.04 -2.62
N LEU A 164 11.10 30.33 -3.32
CA LEU A 164 10.63 29.54 -4.45
C LEU A 164 11.30 30.04 -5.73
N ASN A 165 12.06 29.17 -6.38
CA ASN A 165 12.49 29.36 -7.76
C ASN A 165 11.51 28.63 -8.67
N LEU A 166 10.63 29.39 -9.29
CA LEU A 166 9.58 28.85 -10.13
C LEU A 166 10.12 28.33 -11.47
N ASP A 167 11.22 28.88 -11.99
CA ASP A 167 11.80 28.49 -13.25
C ASP A 167 12.37 27.05 -13.20
N ASN A 168 13.02 26.72 -12.08
CA ASN A 168 13.61 25.40 -11.88
C ASN A 168 12.75 24.47 -11.01
N ASN A 169 11.58 24.90 -10.58
CA ASN A 169 10.69 24.16 -9.68
C ASN A 169 11.36 23.76 -8.36
N HIS A 170 12.15 24.66 -7.77
CA HIS A 170 12.94 24.42 -6.57
C HIS A 170 12.51 25.29 -5.39
N LEU A 171 12.47 24.68 -4.21
CA LEU A 171 12.52 25.38 -2.93
C LEU A 171 13.99 25.53 -2.54
N ILE A 172 14.50 26.77 -2.50
CA ILE A 172 15.90 27.10 -2.24
C ILE A 172 16.02 27.72 -0.85
N TRP A 173 17.06 27.36 -0.07
CA TRP A 173 17.32 27.96 1.26
C TRP A 173 18.74 28.45 1.49
N ASN A 174 19.52 28.51 0.44
CA ASN A 174 20.90 29.03 0.50
C ASN A 174 21.39 29.39 -0.90
N ASN A 175 22.41 30.27 -1.00
CA ASN A 175 23.02 30.64 -2.29
C ASN A 175 23.99 29.57 -2.86
N LYS A 176 24.06 28.38 -2.25
CA LYS A 176 24.88 27.28 -2.74
C LYS A 176 24.08 26.39 -3.70
N ALA A 177 24.69 26.04 -4.81
CA ALA A 177 24.10 25.20 -5.86
C ALA A 177 23.49 23.86 -5.37
N SER A 178 23.87 23.37 -4.18
CA SER A 178 23.37 22.12 -3.57
C SER A 178 22.30 22.32 -2.48
N SER A 179 21.82 23.53 -2.26
CA SER A 179 20.87 23.85 -1.17
C SER A 179 19.47 24.10 -1.70
N PHE A 180 18.93 23.14 -2.40
CA PHE A 180 17.57 23.17 -2.91
C PHE A 180 16.84 21.85 -2.71
N LEU A 181 15.53 21.90 -2.84
CA LEU A 181 14.62 20.77 -2.89
C LEU A 181 13.75 20.92 -4.14
N GLU A 182 13.77 19.93 -5.00
CA GLU A 182 12.84 19.86 -6.13
C GLU A 182 11.42 19.63 -5.58
N ILE A 183 10.49 20.53 -5.89
CA ILE A 183 9.09 20.47 -5.43
C ILE A 183 8.46 19.14 -5.87
N ASP A 184 8.91 18.61 -7.00
CA ASP A 184 8.49 17.34 -7.57
C ASP A 184 8.83 16.12 -6.71
N LYS A 185 9.80 16.24 -5.82
CA LYS A 185 10.21 15.18 -4.91
C LYS A 185 9.51 15.24 -3.56
N ILE A 186 8.62 16.21 -3.35
CA ILE A 186 7.86 16.32 -2.11
C ILE A 186 6.80 15.21 -2.04
N LYS A 187 6.96 14.35 -1.04
CA LYS A 187 6.01 13.27 -0.73
C LYS A 187 4.86 13.76 0.15
N ALA A 188 5.18 14.52 1.21
CA ALA A 188 4.20 15.03 2.16
C ALA A 188 4.69 16.30 2.85
N ILE A 189 3.75 17.16 3.23
CA ILE A 189 3.97 18.34 4.08
C ILE A 189 3.16 18.10 5.34
N ARG A 190 3.85 17.97 6.48
CA ARG A 190 3.23 17.71 7.77
C ARG A 190 3.35 18.91 8.68
N THR A 191 2.27 19.24 9.36
CA THR A 191 2.11 20.44 10.18
C THR A 191 1.31 20.11 11.44
N GLY A 192 1.31 20.98 12.45
CA GLY A 192 0.53 20.81 13.68
C GLY A 192 0.71 19.43 14.30
N VAL A 193 -0.40 18.78 14.64
CA VAL A 193 -0.44 17.45 15.26
C VAL A 193 0.26 16.38 14.43
N GLU A 194 0.17 16.43 13.09
CA GLU A 194 0.83 15.47 12.20
C GLU A 194 2.36 15.56 12.25
N ALA A 195 2.88 16.71 12.62
CA ALA A 195 4.31 16.97 12.74
C ALA A 195 4.83 16.88 14.18
N LYS A 196 3.95 16.61 15.16
CA LYS A 196 4.27 16.57 16.59
C LYS A 196 5.49 15.68 16.89
N ASN A 197 5.54 14.48 16.32
CA ASN A 197 6.62 13.52 16.53
C ASN A 197 7.98 14.10 16.08
N TYR A 198 8.01 14.78 14.94
CA TYR A 198 9.24 15.42 14.45
C TYR A 198 9.65 16.57 15.37
N ARG A 199 8.71 17.40 15.83
CA ARG A 199 8.99 18.51 16.74
C ARG A 199 9.58 18.00 18.05
N GLU A 200 8.97 16.96 18.63
CA GLU A 200 9.44 16.34 19.90
C GLU A 200 10.80 15.68 19.74
N GLU A 201 11.08 15.00 18.62
CA GLU A 201 12.40 14.43 18.29
C GLU A 201 13.51 15.48 18.40
N PHE A 202 13.26 16.70 17.94
CA PHE A 202 14.21 17.81 18.01
C PHE A 202 14.16 18.60 19.32
N LYS A 203 13.40 18.14 20.32
CA LYS A 203 13.23 18.79 21.65
C LYS A 203 12.80 20.26 21.51
N VAL A 204 11.83 20.54 20.63
CA VAL A 204 11.27 21.86 20.43
C VAL A 204 9.95 21.98 21.20
N SER A 205 9.77 23.11 21.91
CA SER A 205 8.59 23.39 22.75
C SER A 205 7.27 23.27 21.97
N SER A 206 6.20 22.93 22.67
CA SER A 206 4.83 22.93 22.15
C SER A 206 4.37 24.28 21.58
N ASP A 207 4.94 25.37 22.08
CA ASP A 207 4.60 26.75 21.64
C ASP A 207 4.87 26.98 20.13
N TYR A 208 5.69 26.12 19.52
CA TYR A 208 5.98 26.15 18.09
C TYR A 208 5.15 25.14 17.28
N GLU A 209 4.15 24.49 17.84
CA GLU A 209 3.35 23.47 17.14
C GLU A 209 2.67 24.05 15.90
N ASP A 210 2.05 25.22 16.03
CA ASP A 210 1.34 25.92 14.95
C ASP A 210 2.26 26.61 13.92
N LEU A 211 3.55 26.67 14.19
CA LEU A 211 4.58 27.27 13.33
C LEU A 211 5.57 26.22 12.76
N TRP A 212 5.44 24.96 13.19
CA TRP A 212 6.33 23.89 12.79
C TRP A 212 5.91 23.29 11.45
N ILE A 213 6.89 23.12 10.53
CA ILE A 213 6.70 22.55 9.21
C ILE A 213 7.71 21.42 9.00
N THR A 214 7.25 20.27 8.55
CA THR A 214 8.08 19.16 8.12
C THR A 214 7.75 18.78 6.68
N ILE A 215 8.74 18.90 5.77
CA ILE A 215 8.62 18.48 4.37
C ILE A 215 9.32 17.15 4.23
N ILE A 216 8.59 16.12 3.84
CA ILE A 216 9.08 14.77 3.54
C ILE A 216 9.28 14.66 2.04
N TYR A 217 10.47 14.22 1.59
CA TYR A 217 10.81 14.19 0.17
C TYR A 217 11.78 13.08 -0.20
N TYR A 218 11.76 12.66 -1.46
CA TYR A 218 12.71 11.70 -2.02
C TYR A 218 14.05 12.38 -2.33
N LYS A 219 15.17 11.77 -1.90
CA LYS A 219 16.52 12.32 -2.20
C LYS A 219 16.84 12.19 -3.68
N ASP A 220 16.55 11.04 -4.27
CA ASP A 220 16.84 10.73 -5.67
C ASP A 220 15.64 10.02 -6.29
N SER A 221 15.33 10.29 -7.55
CA SER A 221 14.21 9.65 -8.27
C SER A 221 14.41 8.14 -8.51
N LYS A 222 15.63 7.63 -8.30
CA LYS A 222 16.00 6.22 -8.50
C LYS A 222 16.12 5.42 -7.19
N SER A 223 16.17 6.10 -6.05
CA SER A 223 16.30 5.46 -4.74
C SER A 223 15.16 5.95 -3.84
N ASN A 224 14.44 5.02 -3.21
CA ASN A 224 13.41 5.34 -2.21
C ASN A 224 14.00 5.92 -0.91
N ASN A 225 15.10 6.66 -1.00
CA ASN A 225 15.73 7.30 0.14
C ASN A 225 14.97 8.57 0.51
N ILE A 226 14.06 8.43 1.47
CA ILE A 226 13.24 9.54 1.97
C ILE A 226 14.04 10.38 2.97
N LYS A 227 13.92 11.69 2.86
CA LYS A 227 14.48 12.67 3.80
C LYS A 227 13.40 13.59 4.32
N ALA A 228 13.70 14.23 5.45
CA ALA A 228 12.85 15.24 6.02
C ALA A 228 13.60 16.57 6.18
N LEU A 229 12.91 17.66 5.87
CA LEU A 229 13.37 19.03 6.08
C LEU A 229 12.44 19.67 7.10
N HIS A 230 13.01 20.11 8.22
CA HIS A 230 12.25 20.67 9.33
C HIS A 230 12.54 22.16 9.46
N MET A 231 11.47 22.95 9.67
CA MET A 231 11.58 24.38 9.83
C MET A 231 10.50 24.95 10.76
N ILE A 232 10.78 26.13 11.30
CA ILE A 232 9.84 26.91 12.12
C ILE A 232 9.68 28.24 11.44
N ALA A 233 8.44 28.60 11.14
CA ALA A 233 8.10 29.91 10.60
C ALA A 233 8.24 31.03 11.64
N PRO A 234 8.54 32.28 11.25
CA PRO A 234 8.67 33.39 12.17
C PRO A 234 7.35 33.83 12.78
N GLY A 235 6.25 33.65 12.07
CA GLY A 235 4.91 34.01 12.49
C GLY A 235 3.83 33.22 11.75
N LYS A 236 2.57 33.38 12.17
CA LYS A 236 1.44 32.63 11.61
C LYS A 236 1.17 33.04 10.15
N HIS A 237 1.30 34.31 9.80
CA HIS A 237 1.09 34.80 8.45
C HIS A 237 2.08 34.17 7.46
N GLU A 238 3.38 34.16 7.78
CA GLU A 238 4.42 33.56 6.95
C GLU A 238 4.27 32.04 6.87
N TYR A 239 3.83 31.41 7.97
CA TYR A 239 3.51 29.99 8.01
C TYR A 239 2.37 29.66 7.04
N ASP A 240 1.24 30.36 7.14
CA ASP A 240 0.07 30.12 6.32
C ASP A 240 0.38 30.36 4.82
N ASN A 241 1.06 31.48 4.51
CA ASN A 241 1.49 31.77 3.15
C ASN A 241 2.41 30.70 2.57
N PHE A 242 3.38 30.24 3.35
CA PHE A 242 4.35 29.24 2.89
C PHE A 242 3.70 27.87 2.71
N VAL A 243 2.95 27.38 3.73
CA VAL A 243 2.33 26.06 3.73
C VAL A 243 1.26 25.98 2.65
N THR A 244 0.38 26.98 2.55
CA THR A 244 -0.68 27.02 1.54
C THR A 244 -0.10 27.06 0.13
N THR A 245 0.89 27.92 -0.11
CA THR A 245 1.53 28.00 -1.43
C THR A 245 2.22 26.69 -1.80
N LEU A 246 2.97 26.09 -0.87
CA LEU A 246 3.69 24.86 -1.16
C LEU A 246 2.75 23.65 -1.35
N ARG A 247 1.68 23.57 -0.55
CA ARG A 247 0.61 22.57 -0.73
C ARG A 247 -0.09 22.76 -2.07
N ASN A 248 -0.43 23.97 -2.43
CA ASN A 248 -1.04 24.29 -3.72
C ASN A 248 -0.13 23.92 -4.88
N LEU A 249 1.18 24.20 -4.81
CA LEU A 249 2.14 23.79 -5.83
C LEU A 249 2.27 22.27 -5.96
N VAL A 250 2.29 21.54 -4.84
CA VAL A 250 2.30 20.07 -4.85
C VAL A 250 0.98 19.49 -5.37
N TYR A 251 -0.15 20.06 -4.94
CA TYR A 251 -1.48 19.66 -5.38
C TYR A 251 -1.72 19.97 -6.87
N PHE A 252 -1.37 21.17 -7.31
CA PHE A 252 -1.47 21.60 -8.71
C PHE A 252 -0.68 20.67 -9.64
N LYS A 253 0.46 20.18 -9.20
CA LYS A 253 1.20 19.16 -9.92
C LYS A 253 0.46 17.84 -10.04
N ARG A 254 -0.27 17.44 -9.01
CA ARG A 254 -1.11 16.22 -9.02
C ARG A 254 -2.37 16.37 -9.88
N GLN A 255 -2.81 17.60 -10.12
CA GLN A 255 -3.98 17.94 -10.94
C GLN A 255 -3.64 18.51 -12.33
N MET A 256 -2.51 18.14 -12.94
CA MET A 256 -2.17 18.60 -14.30
C MET A 256 -3.24 18.32 -15.39
N ASP A 257 -4.32 17.67 -15.04
CA ASP A 257 -5.47 17.44 -15.93
C ASP A 257 -6.28 18.71 -16.27
N SER A 258 -6.24 19.75 -15.43
CA SER A 258 -6.94 21.02 -15.68
C SER A 258 -6.16 22.05 -16.53
N ILE A 259 -4.94 21.72 -16.97
CA ILE A 259 -4.01 22.63 -17.67
C ILE A 259 -4.07 22.44 -19.20
N SER A 260 -5.20 22.05 -19.74
CA SER A 260 -5.34 21.84 -21.19
C SER A 260 -4.95 23.07 -22.01
N GLU A 261 -5.36 24.26 -21.60
CA GLU A 261 -5.03 25.50 -22.31
C GLU A 261 -3.56 25.85 -22.20
N LEU A 262 -3.01 25.75 -21.01
CA LEU A 262 -1.63 26.06 -20.76
C LEU A 262 -0.69 25.07 -21.45
N PHE A 263 -1.01 23.78 -21.43
CA PHE A 263 -0.27 22.74 -22.11
C PHE A 263 -0.24 22.98 -23.63
N THR A 264 -1.37 23.33 -24.21
CA THR A 264 -1.50 23.62 -25.64
C THR A 264 -0.65 24.82 -26.05
N ASP A 265 -0.76 25.93 -25.30
CA ASP A 265 0.03 27.14 -25.51
C ASP A 265 1.54 26.88 -25.43
N LEU A 266 1.96 26.06 -24.47
CA LEU A 266 3.36 25.75 -24.20
C LEU A 266 4.02 24.93 -25.34
N HIS A 267 3.32 23.92 -25.80
CA HIS A 267 3.85 23.05 -26.84
C HIS A 267 3.78 23.69 -28.22
N TRP A 268 2.83 24.58 -28.43
CA TRP A 268 2.75 25.39 -29.64
C TRP A 268 3.87 26.42 -29.73
N ASN A 269 4.07 27.22 -28.69
CA ASN A 269 5.04 28.31 -28.66
C ASN A 269 6.52 27.83 -28.67
N ASN A 270 6.82 26.63 -28.18
CA ASN A 270 8.21 26.15 -28.14
C ASN A 270 8.74 25.58 -29.46
N LYS A 271 7.91 25.44 -30.50
CA LYS A 271 8.32 24.86 -31.77
C LYS A 271 8.26 25.81 -32.96
N ASN A 272 7.53 26.90 -32.82
CA ASN A 272 7.10 27.69 -33.97
C ASN A 272 7.71 29.09 -34.05
N SER A 273 9.01 29.17 -33.89
CA SER A 273 9.71 30.40 -34.29
C SER A 273 9.80 30.59 -35.82
N GLU A 274 9.44 29.54 -36.63
CA GLU A 274 9.58 29.61 -38.11
C GLU A 274 8.39 29.07 -38.91
N ASN A 275 7.41 28.29 -38.33
CA ASN A 275 6.24 27.81 -39.06
C ASN A 275 4.98 27.73 -38.18
N GLU A 276 3.93 28.43 -38.58
CA GLU A 276 2.62 28.50 -37.90
C GLU A 276 1.78 27.20 -38.01
N HIS A 277 2.33 26.09 -38.50
CA HIS A 277 1.60 24.86 -38.83
C HIS A 277 2.25 23.60 -38.29
N LEU A 278 1.46 22.64 -37.80
CA LEU A 278 1.93 21.35 -37.30
C LEU A 278 1.44 20.20 -38.20
N SER A 279 2.34 19.58 -38.95
CA SER A 279 2.02 18.42 -39.75
C SER A 279 1.76 17.18 -38.91
N PHE A 280 1.13 16.14 -39.50
CA PHE A 280 0.92 14.87 -38.79
C PHE A 280 2.23 14.25 -38.28
N GLU A 281 3.32 14.30 -39.07
CA GLU A 281 4.63 13.85 -38.62
C GLU A 281 5.16 14.66 -37.40
N GLY A 282 4.87 15.95 -37.39
CA GLY A 282 5.15 16.80 -36.25
C GLY A 282 4.35 16.41 -34.99
N VAL A 283 3.08 16.04 -35.19
CA VAL A 283 2.22 15.51 -34.11
C VAL A 283 2.78 14.20 -33.56
N LEU A 284 3.17 13.24 -34.41
CA LEU A 284 3.78 11.98 -33.97
C LEU A 284 5.04 12.20 -33.13
N LYS A 285 5.93 13.11 -33.58
CA LYS A 285 7.14 13.47 -32.82
C LYS A 285 6.80 14.11 -31.47
N LEU A 286 5.75 14.92 -31.42
CA LEU A 286 5.29 15.57 -30.18
C LEU A 286 4.71 14.55 -29.22
N VAL A 287 3.79 13.70 -29.67
CA VAL A 287 3.10 12.67 -28.89
C VAL A 287 4.11 11.68 -28.30
N SER A 288 5.12 11.24 -29.09
CA SER A 288 6.21 10.38 -28.59
C SER A 288 7.00 11.06 -27.46
N LYS A 289 7.32 12.36 -27.61
CA LYS A 289 7.98 13.13 -26.51
C LYS A 289 7.11 13.27 -25.28
N LEU A 290 5.79 13.25 -25.44
CA LEU A 290 4.82 13.35 -24.36
C LEU A 290 4.52 12.00 -23.72
N HIS A 291 5.16 10.91 -24.19
CA HIS A 291 4.91 9.55 -23.72
C HIS A 291 3.43 9.13 -23.83
N VAL A 292 2.75 9.65 -24.86
CA VAL A 292 1.40 9.20 -25.20
C VAL A 292 1.53 7.95 -26.07
N HIS A 293 1.14 6.81 -25.53
CA HIS A 293 1.32 5.49 -26.17
C HIS A 293 0.07 5.10 -26.92
N ALA A 294 -0.13 5.70 -28.11
CA ALA A 294 -1.24 5.41 -29.02
C ALA A 294 -0.72 5.10 -30.42
N SER A 295 -1.49 4.31 -31.19
CA SER A 295 -1.07 3.94 -32.54
C SER A 295 -1.12 5.13 -33.50
N PRO A 296 -0.31 5.12 -34.57
CA PRO A 296 -0.37 6.16 -35.60
C PRO A 296 -1.75 6.30 -36.23
N GLU A 297 -2.47 5.19 -36.46
CA GLU A 297 -3.82 5.19 -37.05
C GLU A 297 -4.82 5.88 -36.10
N TYR A 298 -4.76 5.63 -34.81
CA TYR A 298 -5.60 6.30 -33.83
C TYR A 298 -5.32 7.81 -33.80
N LEU A 299 -4.04 8.19 -33.79
CA LEU A 299 -3.62 9.58 -33.78
C LEU A 299 -3.99 10.29 -35.10
N GLU A 300 -3.91 9.60 -36.25
CA GLU A 300 -4.32 10.13 -37.55
C GLU A 300 -5.82 10.41 -37.58
N ASN A 301 -6.63 9.53 -37.01
CA ASN A 301 -8.07 9.77 -36.88
C ASN A 301 -8.38 11.02 -36.04
N LEU A 302 -7.69 11.20 -34.92
CA LEU A 302 -7.84 12.41 -34.11
C LEU A 302 -7.35 13.65 -34.84
N PHE A 303 -6.24 13.53 -35.59
CA PHE A 303 -5.72 14.62 -36.40
C PHE A 303 -6.72 15.06 -37.46
N ARG A 304 -7.32 14.12 -38.23
CA ARG A 304 -8.36 14.43 -39.22
C ARG A 304 -9.62 15.06 -38.63
N MET A 305 -10.01 14.60 -37.40
CA MET A 305 -11.14 15.20 -36.67
C MET A 305 -10.83 16.62 -36.21
N ALA A 306 -9.57 16.92 -35.92
CA ALA A 306 -9.14 18.25 -35.53
C ALA A 306 -9.02 19.18 -36.72
N ASP A 307 -8.42 18.70 -37.82
CA ASP A 307 -8.29 19.41 -39.11
C ASP A 307 -9.63 19.41 -39.85
N SER A 308 -10.58 20.23 -39.38
CA SER A 308 -11.95 20.25 -39.92
C SER A 308 -12.04 20.78 -41.35
N GLU A 309 -11.04 21.53 -41.78
CA GLU A 309 -10.99 22.13 -43.13
C GLU A 309 -10.14 21.29 -44.10
N ALA A 310 -9.63 20.13 -43.66
CA ALA A 310 -8.80 19.22 -44.45
C ALA A 310 -7.54 19.89 -45.06
N LYS A 311 -6.90 20.76 -44.29
CA LYS A 311 -5.71 21.51 -44.71
C LYS A 311 -4.45 20.62 -44.75
N GLY A 312 -4.47 19.44 -44.13
CA GLY A 312 -3.33 18.53 -44.01
C GLY A 312 -2.31 18.95 -42.92
N TYR A 313 -2.62 19.98 -42.15
CA TYR A 313 -1.85 20.44 -40.99
C TYR A 313 -2.79 21.03 -39.95
N LEU A 314 -2.33 21.11 -38.71
CA LEU A 314 -3.03 21.78 -37.62
C LEU A 314 -2.48 23.18 -37.41
N ASP A 315 -3.34 24.19 -37.42
CA ASP A 315 -3.05 25.50 -36.83
C ASP A 315 -3.24 25.45 -35.31
N PHE A 316 -3.11 26.60 -34.65
CA PHE A 316 -3.22 26.64 -33.19
C PHE A 316 -4.59 26.20 -32.66
N GLN A 317 -5.67 26.57 -33.36
CA GLN A 317 -7.03 26.21 -32.94
C GLN A 317 -7.29 24.69 -33.17
N ASP A 318 -6.86 24.17 -34.33
CA ASP A 318 -6.92 22.77 -34.63
C ASP A 318 -6.07 21.93 -33.65
N PHE A 319 -4.88 22.43 -33.29
CA PHE A 319 -4.05 21.77 -32.29
C PHE A 319 -4.70 21.78 -30.92
N LYS A 320 -5.36 22.87 -30.53
CA LYS A 320 -6.16 22.90 -29.29
C LYS A 320 -7.28 21.88 -29.31
N LYS A 321 -7.98 21.74 -30.46
CA LYS A 321 -9.01 20.73 -30.67
C LYS A 321 -8.45 19.31 -30.66
N PHE A 322 -7.28 19.08 -31.27
CA PHE A 322 -6.59 17.79 -31.24
C PHE A 322 -6.24 17.37 -29.80
N VAL A 323 -5.67 18.27 -29.01
CA VAL A 323 -5.35 18.00 -27.60
C VAL A 323 -6.63 17.71 -26.81
N GLY A 324 -7.70 18.45 -27.07
CA GLY A 324 -9.02 18.17 -26.48
C GLY A 324 -9.53 16.78 -26.81
N LEU A 325 -9.49 16.37 -28.08
CA LEU A 325 -9.89 15.02 -28.54
C LEU A 325 -9.02 13.92 -27.93
N LEU A 326 -7.69 14.13 -27.81
CA LEU A 326 -6.78 13.18 -27.21
C LEU A 326 -7.06 12.93 -25.73
N ARG A 327 -7.64 13.93 -25.06
CA ARG A 327 -7.97 13.91 -23.62
C ARG A 327 -9.46 13.68 -23.36
N ASP A 328 -10.28 13.66 -24.41
CA ASP A 328 -11.73 13.48 -24.25
C ASP A 328 -12.05 12.14 -23.58
N ARG A 329 -12.80 12.23 -22.50
CA ARG A 329 -13.25 11.11 -21.70
C ARG A 329 -14.73 10.85 -22.00
N LYS A 330 -14.98 10.20 -23.14
CA LYS A 330 -16.32 9.88 -23.61
C LYS A 330 -17.14 9.10 -22.58
N GLU A 331 -16.48 8.24 -21.82
CA GLU A 331 -17.10 7.47 -20.74
C GLU A 331 -17.58 8.36 -19.61
N LEU A 332 -16.81 9.39 -19.24
CA LEU A 332 -17.26 10.37 -18.22
C LEU A 332 -18.37 11.26 -18.75
N ARG A 333 -18.28 11.67 -20.01
CA ARG A 333 -19.34 12.47 -20.66
C ARG A 333 -20.66 11.72 -20.71
N ALA A 334 -20.63 10.43 -21.06
CA ALA A 334 -21.82 9.58 -21.04
C ALA A 334 -22.44 9.47 -19.64
N ILE A 335 -21.61 9.40 -18.57
CA ILE A 335 -22.10 9.40 -17.19
C ILE A 335 -22.73 10.76 -16.84
N PHE A 336 -22.08 11.87 -17.21
CA PHE A 336 -22.61 13.21 -16.99
C PHE A 336 -23.95 13.42 -17.68
N ASP A 337 -24.05 13.08 -18.99
CA ASP A 337 -25.27 13.24 -19.77
C ASP A 337 -26.40 12.35 -19.25
N GLN A 338 -26.08 11.18 -18.67
CA GLN A 338 -27.06 10.32 -18.02
C GLN A 338 -27.62 10.95 -16.74
N GLN A 339 -26.87 11.81 -16.07
CA GLN A 339 -27.32 12.47 -14.84
C GLN A 339 -27.96 13.83 -15.12
N ALA A 340 -27.47 14.62 -16.05
CA ALA A 340 -27.97 15.94 -16.43
C ALA A 340 -29.21 15.83 -17.36
N ARG A 341 -30.33 15.40 -16.79
CA ARG A 341 -31.56 15.07 -17.54
C ARG A 341 -32.48 16.25 -17.79
N VAL A 342 -32.52 17.18 -16.82
CA VAL A 342 -33.44 18.35 -16.86
C VAL A 342 -32.97 19.35 -17.92
N THR A 343 -31.68 19.64 -17.95
CA THR A 343 -31.10 20.54 -18.93
C THR A 343 -29.83 19.93 -19.51
N PRO A 344 -29.82 19.56 -20.81
CA PRO A 344 -28.64 18.99 -21.44
C PRO A 344 -27.40 19.86 -21.21
N GLY A 345 -26.30 19.24 -20.75
CA GLY A 345 -25.05 19.92 -20.48
C GLY A 345 -24.98 20.70 -19.15
N LYS A 346 -26.01 20.61 -18.31
CA LYS A 346 -26.08 21.31 -17.02
C LYS A 346 -26.68 20.40 -15.96
N LEU A 347 -25.88 19.99 -14.99
CA LEU A 347 -26.31 19.16 -13.86
C LEU A 347 -26.76 20.09 -12.73
N THR A 348 -28.07 20.06 -12.44
CA THR A 348 -28.65 20.87 -11.34
C THR A 348 -28.23 20.34 -9.98
N PHE A 349 -28.43 21.15 -8.93
CA PHE A 349 -28.12 20.72 -7.58
C PHE A 349 -28.94 19.48 -7.12
N GLU A 350 -30.21 19.40 -7.48
CA GLU A 350 -31.07 18.24 -7.16
C GLU A 350 -30.57 16.98 -7.86
N GLU A 351 -30.21 17.06 -9.13
CA GLU A 351 -29.66 15.94 -9.88
C GLU A 351 -28.29 15.51 -9.29
N PHE A 352 -27.47 16.49 -8.87
CA PHE A 352 -26.20 16.21 -8.19
C PHE A 352 -26.40 15.54 -6.83
N CYS A 353 -27.40 15.95 -6.03
CA CYS A 353 -27.75 15.27 -4.78
C CYS A 353 -28.19 13.83 -5.04
N ASN A 354 -29.06 13.61 -6.04
CA ASN A 354 -29.48 12.27 -6.43
C ASN A 354 -28.30 11.41 -6.88
N PHE A 355 -27.38 11.99 -7.65
CA PHE A 355 -26.15 11.30 -8.04
C PHE A 355 -25.31 10.87 -6.82
N LEU A 356 -25.13 11.75 -5.84
CA LEU A 356 -24.36 11.43 -4.63
C LEU A 356 -25.01 10.32 -3.80
N VAL A 357 -26.32 10.37 -3.63
CA VAL A 357 -27.04 9.42 -2.78
C VAL A 357 -27.29 8.09 -3.50
N GLU A 358 -27.85 8.12 -4.72
CA GLU A 358 -28.32 6.93 -5.41
C GLU A 358 -27.23 6.24 -6.23
N VAL A 359 -26.30 6.99 -6.79
CA VAL A 359 -25.26 6.43 -7.66
C VAL A 359 -23.95 6.23 -6.91
N GLN A 360 -23.50 7.24 -6.17
CA GLN A 360 -22.25 7.17 -5.40
C GLN A 360 -22.44 6.50 -4.02
N LYS A 361 -23.69 6.30 -3.59
CA LYS A 361 -24.06 5.70 -2.29
C LYS A 361 -23.38 6.41 -1.11
N GLU A 362 -23.19 7.74 -1.24
CA GLU A 362 -22.60 8.54 -0.16
C GLU A 362 -23.65 8.81 0.93
N ASN A 363 -23.25 8.59 2.18
CA ASN A 363 -24.11 8.93 3.33
C ASN A 363 -23.81 10.35 3.79
N ILE A 364 -24.41 11.33 3.13
CA ILE A 364 -24.20 12.75 3.39
C ILE A 364 -25.53 13.49 3.61
N THR A 365 -25.44 14.59 4.35
CA THR A 365 -26.61 15.48 4.54
C THR A 365 -26.78 16.43 3.34
N TYR A 366 -27.99 16.96 3.18
CA TYR A 366 -28.29 17.95 2.15
C TYR A 366 -27.34 19.16 2.21
N SER A 367 -27.04 19.67 3.41
CA SER A 367 -26.13 20.81 3.59
C SER A 367 -24.69 20.47 3.17
N GLN A 368 -24.23 19.24 3.41
CA GLN A 368 -22.92 18.78 2.94
C GLN A 368 -22.88 18.66 1.42
N ALA A 369 -23.94 18.13 0.81
CA ALA A 369 -24.04 18.08 -0.65
C ALA A 369 -24.03 19.49 -1.28
N GLU A 370 -24.72 20.45 -0.64
CA GLU A 370 -24.75 21.85 -1.06
C GLU A 370 -23.35 22.50 -1.00
N GLN A 371 -22.61 22.28 0.07
CA GLN A 371 -21.23 22.76 0.20
C GLN A 371 -20.34 22.21 -0.90
N ILE A 372 -20.43 20.90 -1.19
CA ILE A 372 -19.67 20.25 -2.28
C ILE A 372 -20.09 20.85 -3.62
N PHE A 373 -21.37 20.98 -3.89
CA PHE A 373 -21.88 21.55 -5.13
C PHE A 373 -21.34 22.97 -5.36
N HIS A 374 -21.46 23.86 -4.37
CA HIS A 374 -20.99 25.24 -4.47
C HIS A 374 -19.47 25.36 -4.61
N ARG A 375 -18.74 24.35 -4.16
CA ARG A 375 -17.29 24.33 -4.32
C ARG A 375 -16.86 24.10 -5.77
N PHE A 376 -17.59 23.28 -6.50
CA PHE A 376 -17.26 22.94 -7.89
C PHE A 376 -17.99 23.81 -8.90
N SER A 377 -19.21 24.26 -8.61
CA SER A 377 -20.03 25.08 -9.49
C SER A 377 -19.59 26.53 -9.48
N LYS A 378 -19.03 27.00 -10.60
CA LYS A 378 -18.69 28.43 -10.81
C LYS A 378 -19.93 29.30 -10.90
N SER A 379 -20.99 28.78 -11.53
CA SER A 379 -22.27 29.48 -11.70
C SER A 379 -23.13 29.48 -10.44
N ARG A 380 -22.89 28.57 -9.50
CA ARG A 380 -23.71 28.24 -8.33
C ARG A 380 -25.12 27.76 -8.64
N LEU A 381 -25.45 27.55 -9.91
CA LEU A 381 -26.77 27.11 -10.36
C LEU A 381 -26.76 25.69 -10.93
N TYR A 382 -25.64 25.29 -11.55
CA TYR A 382 -25.44 23.98 -12.15
C TYR A 382 -23.96 23.64 -12.19
N LEU A 383 -23.64 22.36 -12.38
CA LEU A 383 -22.30 21.91 -12.77
C LEU A 383 -22.28 21.67 -14.27
N ASP A 384 -21.25 22.16 -14.95
CA ASP A 384 -20.93 21.73 -16.32
C ASP A 384 -20.13 20.41 -16.31
N TYR A 385 -19.79 19.91 -17.49
CA TYR A 385 -19.05 18.65 -17.63
C TYR A 385 -17.66 18.72 -16.96
N ASP A 386 -16.92 19.82 -17.13
CA ASP A 386 -15.56 19.94 -16.60
C ASP A 386 -15.58 20.06 -15.06
N GLU A 387 -16.57 20.75 -14.50
CA GLU A 387 -16.81 20.86 -13.07
C GLU A 387 -17.19 19.51 -12.45
N PHE A 388 -18.06 18.73 -13.13
CA PHE A 388 -18.41 17.39 -12.70
C PHE A 388 -17.23 16.41 -12.80
N ALA A 389 -16.45 16.46 -13.87
CA ALA A 389 -15.23 15.65 -14.02
C ALA A 389 -14.19 16.01 -12.93
N SER A 390 -14.06 17.30 -12.61
CA SER A 390 -13.21 17.76 -11.52
C SER A 390 -13.67 17.25 -10.16
N PHE A 391 -14.99 17.19 -9.91
CA PHE A 391 -15.53 16.58 -8.71
C PHE A 391 -15.16 15.09 -8.61
N LEU A 392 -15.34 14.31 -9.69
CA LEU A 392 -15.05 12.86 -9.69
C LEU A 392 -13.57 12.52 -9.49
N THR A 393 -12.67 13.42 -9.83
CA THR A 393 -11.21 13.25 -9.63
C THR A 393 -10.71 13.89 -8.33
N SER A 394 -11.57 14.57 -7.59
CA SER A 394 -11.22 15.28 -6.36
C SER A 394 -11.15 14.37 -5.14
N SER A 395 -10.66 14.95 -4.04
CA SER A 395 -10.64 14.30 -2.72
C SER A 395 -12.02 13.95 -2.17
N TYR A 396 -13.08 14.59 -2.67
CA TYR A 396 -14.47 14.28 -2.29
C TYR A 396 -14.95 12.94 -2.86
N SER A 397 -14.37 12.49 -3.97
CA SER A 397 -14.66 11.19 -4.59
C SER A 397 -13.61 10.13 -4.26
N LYS A 398 -12.92 10.24 -3.11
CA LYS A 398 -11.93 9.23 -2.66
C LYS A 398 -12.51 7.83 -2.68
N PRO A 399 -11.73 6.81 -3.13
CA PRO A 399 -12.27 5.46 -3.28
C PRO A 399 -12.52 4.73 -1.95
N TYR A 400 -11.94 5.18 -0.85
CA TYR A 400 -11.99 4.47 0.42
C TYR A 400 -12.79 5.19 1.48
N ILE A 401 -13.44 4.39 2.35
CA ILE A 401 -14.09 4.89 3.56
C ILE A 401 -13.03 5.38 4.55
N SER A 402 -13.38 6.39 5.33
CA SER A 402 -12.55 6.80 6.46
C SER A 402 -12.87 5.91 7.65
N ILE A 403 -11.87 5.21 8.18
CA ILE A 403 -12.02 4.32 9.33
C ILE A 403 -11.34 4.98 10.53
N GLN A 404 -12.11 5.22 11.58
CA GLN A 404 -11.56 5.55 12.88
C GLN A 404 -11.31 4.24 13.64
N GLU A 405 -10.06 3.89 13.82
CA GLU A 405 -9.64 2.74 14.60
C GLU A 405 -9.60 3.09 16.10
N ASP A 406 -10.16 2.23 16.92
CA ASP A 406 -10.03 2.31 18.38
C ASP A 406 -8.77 1.53 18.81
N TYR A 407 -7.80 2.24 19.39
CA TYR A 407 -6.52 1.67 19.84
C TYR A 407 -6.48 1.42 21.35
N SER A 408 -7.63 1.41 22.04
CA SER A 408 -7.74 1.23 23.49
C SER A 408 -7.79 -0.22 23.95
N TYR A 409 -7.99 -1.19 23.04
CA TYR A 409 -8.03 -2.61 23.34
C TYR A 409 -6.63 -3.20 23.55
N PRO A 410 -6.50 -4.37 24.25
CA PRO A 410 -5.22 -5.04 24.43
C PRO A 410 -4.55 -5.45 23.10
N LEU A 411 -3.21 -5.52 23.06
CA LEU A 411 -2.42 -5.85 21.87
C LEU A 411 -2.86 -7.14 21.15
N ASN A 412 -3.34 -8.15 21.89
CA ASN A 412 -3.80 -9.42 21.31
C ASN A 412 -5.11 -9.29 20.51
N GLU A 413 -5.81 -8.17 20.63
CA GLU A 413 -7.05 -7.91 19.87
C GLU A 413 -6.82 -7.21 18.53
N TYR A 414 -5.56 -6.97 18.14
CA TYR A 414 -5.23 -6.37 16.85
C TYR A 414 -4.49 -7.34 15.95
N PHE A 415 -4.67 -7.17 14.65
CA PHE A 415 -3.69 -7.58 13.66
C PHE A 415 -2.57 -6.54 13.66
N ILE A 416 -1.33 -6.98 13.58
CA ILE A 416 -0.14 -6.14 13.71
C ILE A 416 0.73 -6.33 12.48
N SER A 417 0.92 -5.27 11.71
CA SER A 417 1.75 -5.29 10.51
C SER A 417 3.16 -5.79 10.82
N SER A 418 3.56 -6.90 10.22
CA SER A 418 4.77 -7.62 10.59
C SER A 418 5.64 -7.96 9.39
N SER A 419 6.96 -7.91 9.58
CA SER A 419 7.97 -8.23 8.57
C SER A 419 8.82 -9.43 9.01
N HIS A 420 9.19 -10.26 8.03
CA HIS A 420 10.13 -11.37 8.18
C HIS A 420 11.47 -11.01 7.55
N ASN A 421 12.58 -11.31 8.22
CA ASN A 421 13.94 -11.04 7.79
C ASN A 421 14.08 -9.62 7.21
N THR A 422 13.65 -8.62 7.99
CA THR A 422 13.47 -7.23 7.58
C THR A 422 14.75 -6.60 7.01
N TYR A 423 15.90 -7.06 7.45
CA TYR A 423 17.23 -6.60 7.03
C TYR A 423 17.61 -7.00 5.60
N LEU A 424 16.93 -7.98 4.98
CA LEU A 424 17.28 -8.47 3.64
C LEU A 424 16.68 -7.61 2.54
N LEU A 425 17.48 -7.37 1.50
CA LEU A 425 17.03 -6.90 0.21
C LEU A 425 17.16 -8.06 -0.80
N GLY A 426 16.07 -8.40 -1.48
CA GLY A 426 16.04 -9.46 -2.49
C GLY A 426 15.83 -10.87 -1.91
N ARG A 427 16.65 -11.84 -2.33
CA ARG A 427 16.45 -13.27 -2.03
C ARG A 427 16.94 -13.66 -0.63
N GLN A 428 16.35 -14.74 -0.06
CA GLN A 428 16.69 -15.21 1.29
C GLN A 428 18.11 -15.78 1.41
N VAL A 429 18.66 -16.39 0.37
CA VAL A 429 19.94 -17.10 0.43
C VAL A 429 21.14 -16.20 0.14
N ASN A 430 21.02 -15.25 -0.78
CA ASN A 430 22.09 -14.36 -1.25
C ASN A 430 21.65 -12.88 -1.29
N GLY A 431 20.65 -12.53 -0.50
CA GLY A 431 20.20 -11.13 -0.37
C GLY A 431 21.23 -10.29 0.37
N THR A 432 21.26 -9.01 0.08
CA THR A 432 22.10 -8.06 0.77
C THR A 432 21.43 -7.60 2.07
N ALA A 433 22.10 -7.74 3.21
CA ALA A 433 21.63 -7.14 4.44
C ALA A 433 21.84 -5.62 4.40
N SER A 434 20.82 -4.85 4.71
CA SER A 434 20.84 -3.39 4.63
C SER A 434 19.85 -2.76 5.62
N ILE A 435 20.20 -1.59 6.13
CA ILE A 435 19.27 -0.76 6.92
C ILE A 435 18.09 -0.28 6.08
N GLU A 436 18.21 -0.25 4.77
CA GLU A 436 17.13 0.16 3.86
C GLU A 436 15.89 -0.73 3.99
N GLY A 437 16.06 -2.03 4.29
CA GLY A 437 14.94 -2.93 4.57
C GLY A 437 14.10 -2.46 5.76
N TYR A 438 14.74 -2.02 6.84
CA TYR A 438 14.07 -1.46 8.02
C TYR A 438 13.40 -0.13 7.72
N ILE A 439 14.08 0.76 6.98
CA ILE A 439 13.55 2.08 6.61
C ILE A 439 12.26 1.89 5.81
N ARG A 440 12.28 1.06 4.76
CA ARG A 440 11.11 0.78 3.92
C ARG A 440 9.95 0.19 4.71
N ALA A 441 10.22 -0.82 5.53
CA ALA A 441 9.17 -1.47 6.32
C ALA A 441 8.51 -0.49 7.29
N LEU A 442 9.30 0.29 8.06
CA LEU A 442 8.77 1.24 9.04
C LEU A 442 8.01 2.41 8.38
N GLN A 443 8.48 2.91 7.23
CA GLN A 443 7.81 3.98 6.50
C GLN A 443 6.50 3.55 5.85
N ARG A 444 6.37 2.25 5.53
CA ARG A 444 5.12 1.64 5.03
C ARG A 444 4.21 1.13 6.16
N GLY A 445 4.46 1.50 7.42
CA GLY A 445 3.58 1.20 8.55
C GLY A 445 3.83 -0.15 9.23
N CYS A 446 4.90 -0.87 8.94
CA CYS A 446 5.26 -2.09 9.68
C CYS A 446 5.52 -1.80 11.17
N ARG A 447 4.95 -2.62 12.06
CA ARG A 447 5.08 -2.46 13.52
C ARG A 447 5.76 -3.63 14.22
N CYS A 448 6.09 -4.72 13.51
CA CYS A 448 6.92 -5.80 14.04
C CYS A 448 8.02 -6.13 13.03
N ILE A 449 9.26 -5.83 13.37
CA ILE A 449 10.45 -6.02 12.52
C ILE A 449 11.36 -7.09 13.11
N GLU A 450 12.00 -7.89 12.26
CA GLU A 450 12.87 -8.98 12.68
C GLU A 450 14.34 -8.61 12.61
N ILE A 451 15.09 -9.05 13.61
CA ILE A 451 16.53 -8.79 13.77
C ILE A 451 17.22 -10.10 14.19
N ASP A 452 18.01 -10.69 13.30
CA ASP A 452 18.81 -11.90 13.56
C ASP A 452 20.20 -11.51 14.04
N LEU A 453 20.44 -11.69 15.35
CA LEU A 453 21.70 -11.34 16.00
C LEU A 453 22.73 -12.48 15.88
N TRP A 454 23.88 -12.15 15.32
CA TRP A 454 25.02 -13.06 15.18
C TRP A 454 26.30 -12.44 15.70
N ASP A 455 27.33 -13.27 15.86
CA ASP A 455 28.67 -12.80 16.23
C ASP A 455 29.36 -12.15 15.03
N GLY A 456 29.90 -10.95 15.21
CA GLY A 456 30.76 -10.25 14.28
C GLY A 456 32.11 -9.95 14.92
N GLU A 457 33.08 -9.47 14.14
CA GLU A 457 34.46 -9.22 14.61
C GLU A 457 34.50 -8.12 15.69
N LYS A 458 33.70 -7.08 15.57
CA LYS A 458 33.70 -5.93 16.47
C LYS A 458 32.55 -5.93 17.49
N GLY A 459 31.60 -6.84 17.35
CA GLY A 459 30.40 -6.88 18.19
C GLY A 459 29.26 -7.63 17.51
N PRO A 460 28.02 -7.49 18.01
CA PRO A 460 26.87 -8.12 17.40
C PRO A 460 26.57 -7.53 16.02
N VAL A 461 26.25 -8.40 15.05
CA VAL A 461 25.85 -8.05 13.69
C VAL A 461 24.47 -8.64 13.37
N VAL A 462 23.84 -8.08 12.35
CA VAL A 462 22.57 -8.57 11.82
C VAL A 462 22.81 -9.17 10.43
N THR A 463 22.48 -10.44 10.28
CA THR A 463 22.64 -11.19 9.02
C THR A 463 21.75 -12.42 9.00
N HIS A 464 21.44 -12.92 7.80
CA HIS A 464 20.81 -14.24 7.60
C HIS A 464 21.89 -15.34 7.69
N GLY A 465 22.34 -15.61 8.89
CA GLY A 465 23.45 -16.52 9.13
C GLY A 465 23.31 -17.86 8.45
N ARG A 466 24.44 -18.50 8.09
CA ARG A 466 24.54 -19.72 7.28
C ARG A 466 24.08 -19.60 5.83
N THR A 467 23.98 -18.37 5.32
CA THR A 467 23.74 -18.03 3.92
C THR A 467 24.88 -17.17 3.40
N PHE A 468 24.88 -16.84 2.13
CA PHE A 468 25.84 -15.91 1.51
C PHE A 468 25.43 -14.43 1.65
N SER A 469 24.56 -14.12 2.61
CA SER A 469 24.11 -12.76 2.86
C SER A 469 25.23 -11.94 3.53
N SER A 470 25.32 -10.65 3.21
CA SER A 470 26.15 -9.70 3.93
C SER A 470 25.68 -9.48 5.36
N SER A 471 26.45 -8.78 6.17
CA SER A 471 26.09 -8.38 7.54
C SER A 471 26.09 -6.87 7.70
N ILE A 472 25.33 -6.37 8.67
CA ILE A 472 25.34 -4.98 9.10
C ILE A 472 25.55 -4.90 10.61
N GLU A 473 26.18 -3.85 11.10
CA GLU A 473 26.40 -3.63 12.53
C GLU A 473 25.04 -3.44 13.24
N PHE A 474 24.87 -4.13 14.36
CA PHE A 474 23.61 -4.05 15.11
C PHE A 474 23.31 -2.63 15.62
N GLN A 475 24.34 -1.89 16.01
CA GLN A 475 24.21 -0.50 16.44
C GLN A 475 23.55 0.36 15.35
N LEU A 476 24.00 0.25 14.11
CA LEU A 476 23.44 1.00 12.97
C LEU A 476 21.96 0.65 12.72
N VAL A 477 21.57 -0.62 12.94
CA VAL A 477 20.17 -1.04 12.88
C VAL A 477 19.35 -0.37 13.95
N VAL A 478 19.82 -0.34 15.22
CA VAL A 478 19.11 0.28 16.34
C VAL A 478 18.98 1.80 16.17
N GLU A 479 20.02 2.48 15.68
CA GLU A 479 19.97 3.91 15.32
C GLU A 479 18.93 4.18 14.22
N THR A 480 18.85 3.29 13.23
CA THR A 480 17.85 3.36 12.16
C THR A 480 16.43 3.17 12.72
N VAL A 481 16.24 2.20 13.60
CA VAL A 481 14.96 1.96 14.28
C VAL A 481 14.57 3.17 15.12
N GLN A 482 15.48 3.73 15.93
CA GLN A 482 15.22 4.93 16.71
C GLN A 482 14.69 6.08 15.83
N LYS A 483 15.30 6.27 14.67
CA LYS A 483 14.97 7.36 13.76
C LYS A 483 13.64 7.19 13.05
N TYR A 484 13.31 5.97 12.59
CA TYR A 484 12.19 5.73 11.67
C TYR A 484 10.94 5.11 12.32
N SER A 485 11.01 4.61 13.56
CA SER A 485 9.90 3.89 14.21
C SER A 485 8.59 4.67 14.28
N PHE A 486 8.65 5.99 14.50
CA PHE A 486 7.47 6.81 14.78
C PHE A 486 7.23 7.92 13.74
N ILE A 487 7.79 7.75 12.52
CA ILE A 487 7.55 8.70 11.41
C ILE A 487 6.13 8.53 10.85
N THR A 488 5.70 7.29 10.64
CA THR A 488 4.41 6.99 10.02
C THR A 488 3.29 6.88 11.04
N SER A 489 3.58 6.37 12.24
CA SER A 489 2.59 6.07 13.26
C SER A 489 3.20 6.21 14.67
N PRO A 490 2.46 6.74 15.66
CA PRO A 490 2.93 6.84 17.05
C PRO A 490 2.84 5.52 17.82
N TYR A 491 2.19 4.50 17.26
CA TYR A 491 1.93 3.24 17.95
C TYR A 491 3.17 2.36 18.04
N PRO A 492 3.24 1.44 19.04
CA PRO A 492 4.46 0.74 19.39
C PRO A 492 5.07 -0.07 18.23
N VAL A 493 6.39 -0.24 18.29
CA VAL A 493 7.15 -1.12 17.39
C VAL A 493 7.68 -2.29 18.19
N ILE A 494 7.55 -3.51 17.67
CA ILE A 494 8.05 -4.75 18.25
C ILE A 494 9.33 -5.16 17.51
N LEU A 495 10.46 -5.26 18.26
CA LEU A 495 11.70 -5.84 17.77
C LEU A 495 11.70 -7.35 18.01
N SER A 496 11.50 -8.14 16.99
CA SER A 496 11.56 -9.60 17.06
C SER A 496 13.01 -10.07 16.97
N LEU A 497 13.67 -10.28 18.12
CA LEU A 497 15.07 -10.69 18.18
C LEU A 497 15.20 -12.22 18.08
N GLU A 498 15.97 -12.67 17.08
CA GLU A 498 16.43 -14.05 16.97
C GLU A 498 17.91 -14.12 17.36
N VAL A 499 18.18 -14.59 18.60
CA VAL A 499 19.51 -14.52 19.22
C VAL A 499 20.33 -15.74 18.87
N ARG A 500 21.44 -15.54 18.16
CA ARG A 500 22.38 -16.57 17.71
C ARG A 500 23.84 -16.23 17.99
N CYS A 501 24.10 -15.14 18.69
CA CYS A 501 25.39 -14.70 19.15
C CYS A 501 25.73 -15.21 20.56
N ASN A 502 27.00 -15.17 20.93
CA ASN A 502 27.52 -15.55 22.25
C ASN A 502 27.05 -14.59 23.37
N ALA A 503 27.29 -14.95 24.63
CA ALA A 503 26.83 -14.16 25.77
C ALA A 503 27.41 -12.74 25.83
N GLU A 504 28.66 -12.54 25.46
CA GLU A 504 29.30 -11.22 25.42
C GLU A 504 28.61 -10.29 24.43
N ASN A 505 28.35 -10.76 23.21
CA ASN A 505 27.64 -9.98 22.20
C ASN A 505 26.16 -9.76 22.55
N GLN A 506 25.54 -10.65 23.31
CA GLN A 506 24.18 -10.43 23.86
C GLN A 506 24.18 -9.28 24.90
N LEU A 507 25.20 -9.19 25.76
CA LEU A 507 25.34 -8.09 26.70
C LEU A 507 25.58 -6.75 25.96
N LYS A 508 26.45 -6.77 24.94
CA LYS A 508 26.67 -5.60 24.08
C LYS A 508 25.36 -5.18 23.37
N ALA A 509 24.58 -6.14 22.87
CA ALA A 509 23.31 -5.86 22.23
C ALA A 509 22.28 -5.26 23.20
N ALA A 510 22.16 -5.79 24.43
CA ALA A 510 21.29 -5.22 25.46
C ALA A 510 21.71 -3.78 25.81
N LYS A 511 23.02 -3.53 25.91
CA LYS A 511 23.53 -2.17 26.15
C LYS A 511 23.22 -1.21 25.02
N VAL A 512 23.46 -1.62 23.75
CA VAL A 512 23.16 -0.81 22.56
C VAL A 512 21.67 -0.43 22.51
N LEU A 513 20.76 -1.37 22.82
CA LEU A 513 19.32 -1.10 22.86
C LEU A 513 19.00 -0.02 23.91
N LYS A 514 19.56 -0.12 25.11
CA LYS A 514 19.32 0.84 26.20
C LYS A 514 19.92 2.21 25.92
N ASP A 515 21.17 2.25 25.49
CA ASP A 515 21.91 3.49 25.27
C ASP A 515 21.30 4.33 24.12
N ILE A 516 20.84 3.67 23.06
CA ILE A 516 20.31 4.36 21.87
C ILE A 516 18.81 4.65 22.00
N LEU A 517 18.01 3.66 22.39
CA LEU A 517 16.55 3.83 22.42
C LEU A 517 16.05 4.61 23.65
N GLN A 518 16.80 4.58 24.76
CA GLN A 518 16.53 5.33 25.98
C GLN A 518 15.06 5.17 26.44
N ASP A 519 14.36 6.27 26.65
CA ASP A 519 12.96 6.32 27.09
C ASP A 519 11.96 5.67 26.13
N ARG A 520 12.31 5.45 24.87
CA ARG A 520 11.50 4.71 23.91
C ARG A 520 11.53 3.21 24.13
N LEU A 521 12.62 2.67 24.70
CA LEU A 521 12.69 1.25 25.04
C LEU A 521 11.76 0.95 26.24
N LEU A 522 10.94 -0.08 26.11
CA LEU A 522 10.11 -0.52 27.22
C LEU A 522 10.91 -1.45 28.13
N GLU A 523 11.42 -0.93 29.24
CA GLU A 523 12.21 -1.69 30.23
C GLU A 523 11.37 -2.19 31.39
N TYR A 524 10.23 -1.56 31.66
CA TYR A 524 9.36 -1.88 32.80
C TYR A 524 7.90 -1.97 32.36
N PRO A 525 7.08 -2.80 33.02
CA PRO A 525 5.65 -2.87 32.75
C PRO A 525 4.97 -1.51 32.95
N VAL A 526 4.09 -1.17 32.01
CA VAL A 526 3.16 -0.05 32.15
C VAL A 526 2.12 -0.44 33.20
N LYS A 527 1.66 0.51 34.02
CA LYS A 527 0.56 0.27 34.97
C LYS A 527 -0.67 -0.22 34.23
N SER A 528 -0.91 -1.51 34.24
CA SER A 528 -2.06 -2.20 33.64
C SER A 528 -2.59 -3.22 34.65
N PRO A 529 -3.87 -3.57 34.65
CA PRO A 529 -4.38 -4.68 35.44
C PRO A 529 -3.50 -5.92 35.23
N PHE A 530 -3.15 -6.60 36.28
CA PHE A 530 -2.32 -7.80 36.25
C PHE A 530 -2.92 -8.81 35.26
N GLU A 531 -2.05 -9.41 34.42
CA GLU A 531 -2.36 -10.49 33.44
C GLU A 531 -3.05 -10.08 32.14
N THR A 532 -3.05 -8.79 31.77
CA THR A 532 -3.48 -8.34 30.44
C THR A 532 -2.38 -7.60 29.71
N LEU A 533 -2.37 -7.74 28.38
CA LEU A 533 -1.50 -6.94 27.54
C LEU A 533 -1.99 -5.49 27.52
N PRO A 534 -1.09 -4.49 27.52
CA PRO A 534 -1.48 -3.09 27.33
C PRO A 534 -2.00 -2.86 25.91
N SER A 535 -2.71 -1.75 25.73
CA SER A 535 -3.21 -1.31 24.43
C SER A 535 -2.14 -0.58 23.61
N PRO A 536 -2.30 -0.51 22.27
CA PRO A 536 -1.45 0.35 21.43
C PRO A 536 -1.45 1.81 21.90
N ALA A 537 -2.60 2.32 22.37
CA ALA A 537 -2.71 3.69 22.88
C ALA A 537 -1.86 3.94 24.15
N GLN A 538 -1.79 2.96 25.05
CA GLN A 538 -0.94 3.03 26.26
C GLN A 538 0.55 2.92 25.94
N LEU A 539 0.90 2.34 24.81
CA LEU A 539 2.27 2.09 24.38
C LEU A 539 2.74 3.07 23.28
N LYS A 540 2.06 4.21 23.10
CA LYS A 540 2.52 5.21 22.13
C LYS A 540 3.99 5.56 22.36
N HIS A 541 4.74 5.64 21.27
CA HIS A 541 6.18 5.94 21.24
C HIS A 541 7.08 4.96 22.00
N LYS A 542 6.60 3.72 22.27
CA LYS A 542 7.38 2.68 22.91
C LYS A 542 7.84 1.62 21.91
N ILE A 543 9.04 1.10 22.17
CA ILE A 543 9.64 -0.01 21.44
C ILE A 543 9.69 -1.21 22.37
N LEU A 544 9.05 -2.30 21.94
CA LEU A 544 8.97 -3.56 22.67
C LEU A 544 9.97 -4.54 22.08
N VAL A 545 10.51 -5.40 22.94
CA VAL A 545 11.41 -6.49 22.52
C VAL A 545 10.70 -7.82 22.65
N LYS A 546 10.67 -8.59 21.54
CA LYS A 546 10.30 -10.02 21.55
C LYS A 546 11.58 -10.85 21.58
N VAL A 547 11.78 -11.57 22.65
CA VAL A 547 12.96 -12.42 22.86
C VAL A 547 12.58 -13.67 23.63
N LYS A 548 13.37 -14.73 23.54
CA LYS A 548 13.19 -15.95 24.37
C LYS A 548 13.63 -15.65 25.79
N LYS A 549 12.82 -16.04 26.78
CA LYS A 549 13.17 -15.89 28.20
C LYS A 549 14.28 -16.87 28.58
N SER A 550 15.28 -16.39 29.34
CA SER A 550 16.24 -17.26 30.01
C SER A 550 15.53 -18.08 31.08
N THR A 551 15.63 -19.40 31.04
CA THR A 551 15.21 -20.26 32.17
C THR A 551 16.28 -20.17 33.24
N GLY A 552 15.97 -19.47 34.35
CA GLY A 552 16.85 -19.39 35.53
C GLY A 552 17.18 -20.79 36.08
N GLU A 553 18.28 -20.86 36.80
CA GLU A 553 18.70 -22.07 37.51
C GLU A 553 17.60 -22.52 38.50
N GLY A 554 16.93 -23.60 38.20
CA GLY A 554 15.90 -24.20 39.08
C GLY A 554 14.88 -25.09 38.38
N GLY A 555 15.26 -25.85 37.40
CA GLY A 555 14.39 -26.82 36.77
C GLY A 555 15.20 -27.77 35.87
N SER A 556 15.57 -28.90 36.44
CA SER A 556 16.07 -30.05 35.66
C SER A 556 15.01 -30.56 34.74
N SER A 557 14.95 -30.00 33.53
CA SER A 557 14.27 -30.64 32.42
C SER A 557 15.08 -30.36 31.16
N GLU A 558 15.54 -31.42 30.58
CA GLU A 558 16.28 -31.50 29.33
C GLU A 558 15.69 -30.60 28.27
N SER A 559 16.27 -29.40 28.10
CA SER A 559 15.92 -28.49 26.98
C SER A 559 16.65 -28.97 25.73
N MET A 560 16.13 -29.98 25.09
CA MET A 560 16.54 -30.38 23.77
C MET A 560 16.21 -29.31 22.77
N SER A 561 17.26 -28.69 22.25
CA SER A 561 17.44 -28.07 20.95
C SER A 561 16.23 -27.39 20.30
N SER A 562 16.08 -26.07 20.51
CA SER A 562 15.19 -25.21 19.72
C SER A 562 15.83 -24.54 18.50
N SER A 563 17.06 -24.92 18.15
CA SER A 563 17.74 -24.36 16.95
C SER A 563 17.52 -25.16 15.67
N LEU A 564 16.61 -26.11 15.70
CA LEU A 564 16.29 -26.98 14.55
C LEU A 564 14.88 -26.79 14.00
N SER A 565 14.07 -25.88 14.53
CA SER A 565 12.72 -25.66 14.02
C SER A 565 12.66 -25.02 12.63
N SER A 566 13.79 -24.58 12.08
CA SER A 566 13.86 -24.17 10.68
C SER A 566 14.45 -25.22 9.73
N PHE A 567 14.87 -26.42 10.24
CA PHE A 567 15.53 -27.43 9.41
C PHE A 567 15.10 -28.89 9.62
N SER A 568 14.07 -29.18 10.42
CA SER A 568 13.74 -30.57 10.73
C SER A 568 12.25 -30.85 10.79
N GLU A 569 11.57 -30.84 9.67
CA GLU A 569 10.27 -31.51 9.53
C GLU A 569 10.05 -32.21 8.19
N ASP A 570 11.13 -32.70 7.55
CA ASP A 570 11.02 -33.73 6.53
C ASP A 570 12.10 -34.79 6.72
N ASN A 571 11.81 -35.77 7.59
CA ASN A 571 12.51 -37.03 7.64
C ASN A 571 11.89 -38.02 6.63
N SER A 572 12.29 -37.90 5.39
CA SER A 572 12.34 -39.05 4.48
C SER A 572 13.60 -38.91 3.62
N THR A 573 14.54 -39.79 3.97
CA THR A 573 15.64 -40.26 3.12
C THR A 573 16.72 -39.27 2.73
N ILE A 574 17.66 -38.93 3.65
CA ILE A 574 19.08 -38.81 3.29
C ILE A 574 19.94 -39.15 4.53
N THR A 575 20.71 -40.22 4.37
CA THR A 575 21.93 -40.65 5.08
C THR A 575 22.24 -40.14 6.49
N LYS A 576 22.31 -41.08 7.41
CA LYS A 576 22.84 -40.98 8.78
C LYS A 576 24.25 -40.40 8.83
N ILE A 577 24.36 -39.09 8.99
CA ILE A 577 25.57 -38.47 9.52
C ILE A 577 25.28 -38.16 10.98
N VAL A 578 26.04 -38.73 11.88
CA VAL A 578 25.93 -38.60 13.33
C VAL A 578 25.99 -37.10 13.69
N PRO A 579 24.95 -36.50 14.28
CA PRO A 579 25.00 -35.09 14.63
C PRO A 579 25.84 -34.92 15.89
N LYS A 580 26.98 -34.19 15.79
CA LYS A 580 27.63 -33.62 16.96
C LYS A 580 26.61 -32.83 17.74
N LYS A 581 26.38 -33.12 19.04
CA LYS A 581 25.52 -32.34 19.96
C LYS A 581 25.91 -30.88 19.88
N ARG A 582 25.07 -30.05 19.23
CA ARG A 582 25.25 -28.60 19.15
C ARG A 582 24.87 -27.99 20.50
N LYS A 583 25.77 -27.18 21.07
CA LYS A 583 25.47 -26.38 22.28
C LYS A 583 24.33 -25.41 21.93
N THR A 584 23.25 -25.49 22.68
CA THR A 584 22.16 -24.51 22.59
C THR A 584 22.61 -23.17 23.15
N ILE A 585 22.52 -22.10 22.37
CA ILE A 585 22.81 -20.75 22.83
C ILE A 585 21.68 -20.34 23.77
N LYS A 586 22.01 -20.12 25.07
CA LYS A 586 21.08 -19.56 26.05
C LYS A 586 21.03 -18.04 25.87
N VAL A 587 19.84 -17.45 26.00
CA VAL A 587 19.70 -15.99 26.03
C VAL A 587 20.20 -15.49 27.40
N SER A 588 21.02 -14.44 27.41
CA SER A 588 21.49 -13.80 28.64
C SER A 588 20.30 -13.21 29.41
N GLN A 589 20.47 -13.08 30.72
CA GLN A 589 19.44 -12.52 31.60
C GLN A 589 19.13 -11.05 31.24
N GLU A 590 20.15 -10.26 30.93
CA GLU A 590 20.05 -8.84 30.59
C GLU A 590 19.21 -8.64 29.30
N LEU A 591 19.47 -9.40 28.25
CA LEU A 591 18.72 -9.34 27.01
C LEU A 591 17.31 -9.93 27.18
N GLY A 592 17.19 -11.04 27.92
CA GLY A 592 15.92 -11.71 28.21
C GLY A 592 14.94 -10.85 29.02
N ASN A 593 15.45 -10.01 29.93
CA ASN A 593 14.64 -9.11 30.74
C ASN A 593 13.97 -7.98 29.94
N LEU A 594 14.45 -7.67 28.74
CA LEU A 594 13.82 -6.70 27.84
C LEU A 594 12.52 -7.24 27.22
N GLY A 595 12.29 -8.55 27.25
CA GLY A 595 11.06 -9.20 26.81
C GLY A 595 9.96 -9.12 27.84
N ILE A 596 9.23 -8.00 27.92
CA ILE A 596 8.22 -7.76 28.95
C ILE A 596 6.85 -8.30 28.52
N TYR A 597 6.35 -7.83 27.37
CA TYR A 597 5.00 -8.17 26.88
C TYR A 597 4.97 -9.16 25.73
N VAL A 598 6.12 -9.49 25.12
CA VAL A 598 6.20 -10.44 24.01
C VAL A 598 7.35 -11.41 24.23
N ILE A 599 7.03 -12.54 24.87
CA ILE A 599 8.03 -13.57 25.20
C ILE A 599 7.89 -14.74 24.22
N GLY A 600 8.93 -14.98 23.44
CA GLY A 600 9.00 -16.12 22.53
C GLY A 600 9.11 -17.45 23.28
N ILE A 601 8.13 -18.32 23.11
CA ILE A 601 8.10 -19.66 23.75
C ILE A 601 8.02 -20.72 22.67
N LYS A 602 8.76 -21.84 22.85
CA LYS A 602 8.64 -23.01 21.99
C LYS A 602 7.30 -23.69 22.23
N PHE A 603 6.53 -23.86 21.19
CA PHE A 603 5.28 -24.61 21.25
C PHE A 603 5.53 -26.09 21.58
N ARG A 604 4.81 -26.61 22.53
CA ARG A 604 4.74 -28.04 22.86
C ARG A 604 3.30 -28.54 22.87
N ASN A 605 2.42 -27.85 23.59
CA ASN A 605 1.00 -28.13 23.65
C ASN A 605 0.26 -26.87 24.20
N PHE A 606 -0.97 -26.63 23.79
CA PHE A 606 -1.83 -25.56 24.29
C PHE A 606 -2.29 -25.72 25.74
N SER A 607 -2.22 -26.94 26.30
CA SER A 607 -2.68 -27.23 27.66
C SER A 607 -1.65 -26.92 28.74
N LEU A 608 -0.40 -26.72 28.38
CA LEU A 608 0.70 -26.50 29.34
C LEU A 608 0.63 -25.12 30.00
N PRO A 609 1.12 -24.95 31.25
CA PRO A 609 1.10 -23.68 31.97
C PRO A 609 1.73 -22.53 31.20
N GLU A 610 2.87 -22.74 30.52
CA GLU A 610 3.56 -21.74 29.73
C GLU A 610 2.74 -21.24 28.55
N SER A 611 1.79 -22.03 28.05
CA SER A 611 0.85 -21.66 26.99
C SER A 611 -0.32 -20.79 27.48
N LYS A 612 -0.35 -20.48 28.77
CA LYS A 612 -1.41 -19.69 29.42
C LYS A 612 -0.91 -18.38 30.02
N THR A 613 0.41 -18.10 29.93
CA THR A 613 0.96 -16.83 30.37
C THR A 613 0.52 -15.73 29.41
N PHE A 614 0.05 -14.58 29.93
CA PHE A 614 -0.57 -13.52 29.13
C PHE A 614 0.33 -12.91 28.06
N ASN A 615 1.65 -12.94 28.28
CA ASN A 615 2.67 -12.31 27.43
C ASN A 615 3.46 -13.28 26.54
N HIS A 616 3.06 -14.57 26.47
CA HIS A 616 3.73 -15.49 25.58
C HIS A 616 3.35 -15.27 24.09
N CYS A 617 4.27 -15.62 23.22
CA CYS A 617 4.07 -15.57 21.79
C CYS A 617 4.64 -16.86 21.15
N PHE A 618 3.78 -17.64 20.53
CA PHE A 618 4.19 -18.74 19.69
C PHE A 618 4.57 -18.25 18.29
N SER A 619 5.55 -18.93 17.67
CA SER A 619 5.97 -18.63 16.30
C SER A 619 5.98 -19.91 15.46
N PHE A 620 5.27 -19.88 14.33
CA PHE A 620 5.18 -21.03 13.40
C PHE A 620 5.52 -20.60 11.99
N SER A 621 6.08 -21.52 11.21
CA SER A 621 6.11 -21.31 9.76
C SER A 621 4.71 -21.48 9.17
N ASP A 622 4.46 -20.82 8.03
CA ASP A 622 3.20 -20.92 7.27
C ASP A 622 2.81 -22.39 7.03
N LYS A 623 3.72 -23.21 6.54
CA LYS A 623 3.48 -24.65 6.28
C LYS A 623 3.16 -25.44 7.54
N THR A 624 3.86 -25.14 8.66
CA THR A 624 3.62 -25.85 9.93
C THR A 624 2.24 -25.53 10.45
N LEU A 625 1.81 -24.27 10.44
CA LEU A 625 0.49 -23.90 10.94
C LEU A 625 -0.62 -24.46 10.06
N VAL A 626 -0.49 -24.43 8.73
CA VAL A 626 -1.43 -25.07 7.80
C VAL A 626 -1.55 -26.57 8.07
N LYS A 627 -0.42 -27.26 8.33
CA LYS A 627 -0.45 -28.69 8.70
C LYS A 627 -1.20 -28.92 10.03
N MET A 628 -0.96 -28.08 11.04
CA MET A 628 -1.61 -28.20 12.34
C MET A 628 -3.12 -27.98 12.25
N VAL A 629 -3.58 -27.04 11.42
CA VAL A 629 -5.00 -26.70 11.26
C VAL A 629 -5.79 -27.86 10.65
N ARG A 630 -5.16 -28.75 9.89
CA ARG A 630 -5.82 -29.96 9.34
C ARG A 630 -6.25 -30.94 10.44
N GLU A 631 -5.61 -30.87 11.62
CA GLU A 631 -6.02 -31.64 12.79
C GLU A 631 -7.06 -30.81 13.56
N GLU A 632 -8.28 -31.28 13.56
CA GLU A 632 -9.44 -30.61 14.12
C GLU A 632 -9.26 -30.07 15.54
N ALA A 633 -8.78 -30.90 16.46
CA ALA A 633 -8.54 -30.49 17.85
C ALA A 633 -7.52 -29.35 17.94
N LYS A 634 -6.50 -29.33 17.04
CA LYS A 634 -5.52 -28.26 16.97
C LYS A 634 -6.11 -27.00 16.32
N PHE A 635 -6.93 -27.15 15.29
CA PHE A 635 -7.62 -26.03 14.66
C PHE A 635 -8.44 -25.25 15.69
N PHE A 636 -9.30 -25.93 16.40
CA PHE A 636 -10.09 -25.34 17.47
C PHE A 636 -9.22 -24.67 18.55
N ALA A 637 -8.16 -25.36 18.97
CA ALA A 637 -7.24 -24.83 19.98
C ALA A 637 -6.48 -23.59 19.50
N ILE A 638 -6.10 -23.50 18.22
CA ILE A 638 -5.46 -22.34 17.61
C ILE A 638 -6.39 -21.11 17.63
N VAL A 639 -7.61 -21.25 17.14
CA VAL A 639 -8.57 -20.14 17.10
C VAL A 639 -8.89 -19.66 18.52
N LYS A 640 -9.09 -20.58 19.47
CA LYS A 640 -9.32 -20.27 20.89
C LYS A 640 -8.12 -19.57 21.52
N HIS A 641 -6.90 -20.02 21.22
CA HIS A 641 -5.66 -19.43 21.70
C HIS A 641 -5.49 -17.99 21.19
N ASN A 642 -5.69 -17.76 19.91
CA ASN A 642 -5.41 -16.49 19.25
C ASN A 642 -6.37 -15.36 19.66
N ARG A 643 -7.50 -15.69 20.26
CA ARG A 643 -8.37 -14.70 20.91
C ARG A 643 -7.75 -14.07 22.14
N ARG A 644 -6.84 -14.81 22.85
CA ARG A 644 -6.30 -14.41 24.15
C ARG A 644 -4.82 -14.07 24.11
N PHE A 645 -4.05 -14.74 23.25
CA PHE A 645 -2.60 -14.74 23.28
C PHE A 645 -2.02 -14.42 21.90
N LEU A 646 -0.78 -13.97 21.89
CA LEU A 646 -0.08 -13.60 20.67
C LEU A 646 0.41 -14.86 19.91
N MET A 647 0.27 -14.82 18.58
CA MET A 647 0.83 -15.82 17.70
C MET A 647 1.50 -15.13 16.51
N ARG A 648 2.71 -15.57 16.16
CA ARG A 648 3.45 -15.13 14.99
C ARG A 648 3.50 -16.23 13.94
N VAL A 649 3.24 -15.84 12.69
CA VAL A 649 3.42 -16.71 11.51
C VAL A 649 4.47 -16.08 10.61
N TYR A 650 5.33 -16.91 10.00
CA TYR A 650 6.41 -16.44 9.14
C TYR A 650 6.62 -17.38 7.94
N PRO A 651 7.20 -16.91 6.81
CA PRO A 651 7.43 -17.71 5.62
C PRO A 651 8.34 -18.91 5.88
N SER A 652 7.99 -20.06 5.34
CA SER A 652 8.82 -21.25 5.45
C SER A 652 10.16 -21.12 4.71
N ILE A 653 11.16 -21.89 5.11
CA ILE A 653 12.52 -21.88 4.53
C ILE A 653 12.56 -22.20 3.02
N TYR A 654 11.52 -22.80 2.48
CA TYR A 654 11.43 -23.13 1.05
C TYR A 654 11.13 -21.94 0.15
N ARG A 655 10.89 -20.74 0.73
CA ARG A 655 10.61 -19.52 -0.02
C ARG A 655 11.90 -18.74 -0.33
N PHE A 656 12.83 -19.40 -1.02
CA PHE A 656 14.18 -18.87 -1.31
C PHE A 656 14.18 -17.55 -2.09
N SER A 657 13.17 -17.33 -2.93
CA SER A 657 12.96 -16.09 -3.70
C SER A 657 12.34 -14.94 -2.90
N SER A 658 12.11 -15.13 -1.59
CA SER A 658 11.37 -14.20 -0.72
C SER A 658 9.90 -14.02 -1.10
N ASN A 659 9.30 -14.93 -1.87
CA ASN A 659 7.87 -14.89 -2.15
C ASN A 659 7.03 -15.12 -0.89
N ASN A 660 5.83 -14.56 -0.86
CA ASN A 660 4.94 -14.63 0.28
C ASN A 660 3.89 -15.74 0.16
N PHE A 661 3.35 -16.13 1.30
CA PHE A 661 2.08 -16.82 1.41
C PHE A 661 0.96 -15.76 1.43
N ASN A 662 -0.28 -16.14 1.15
CA ASN A 662 -1.41 -15.26 1.33
C ASN A 662 -1.70 -15.11 2.84
N PRO A 663 -1.65 -13.89 3.39
CA PRO A 663 -1.74 -13.67 4.84
C PRO A 663 -3.13 -13.86 5.42
N PHE A 664 -4.20 -13.68 4.65
CA PHE A 664 -5.54 -13.61 5.24
C PHE A 664 -6.07 -14.96 5.75
N PHE A 665 -5.59 -16.11 5.25
CA PHE A 665 -5.83 -17.41 5.91
C PHE A 665 -5.44 -17.39 7.40
N PHE A 666 -4.30 -16.78 7.73
CA PHE A 666 -3.83 -16.72 9.12
C PHE A 666 -4.57 -15.66 9.94
N TRP A 667 -5.03 -14.59 9.30
CA TRP A 667 -5.89 -13.61 9.97
C TRP A 667 -7.28 -14.18 10.28
N GLU A 668 -7.83 -15.05 9.43
CA GLU A 668 -9.04 -15.82 9.71
C GLU A 668 -8.89 -16.67 10.97
N LEU A 669 -7.70 -17.20 11.22
CA LEU A 669 -7.38 -17.92 12.47
C LEU A 669 -7.14 -16.99 13.67
N GLY A 670 -7.19 -15.68 13.50
CA GLY A 670 -6.94 -14.66 14.51
C GLY A 670 -5.48 -14.43 14.84
N CYS A 671 -4.50 -14.86 14.00
CA CYS A 671 -3.07 -14.61 14.24
C CYS A 671 -2.76 -13.13 14.17
N GLN A 672 -2.05 -12.60 15.18
CA GLN A 672 -1.75 -11.17 15.27
C GLN A 672 -0.57 -10.74 14.43
N LEU A 673 0.52 -11.52 14.46
CA LEU A 673 1.81 -11.18 13.86
C LEU A 673 2.05 -12.05 12.63
N VAL A 674 1.37 -11.74 11.53
CA VAL A 674 1.54 -12.44 10.25
C VAL A 674 2.65 -11.74 9.48
N ALA A 675 3.87 -12.25 9.62
CA ALA A 675 5.08 -11.64 9.09
C ALA A 675 5.30 -12.03 7.63
N THR A 676 5.33 -11.06 6.74
CA THR A 676 5.60 -11.24 5.31
C THR A 676 7.02 -10.80 4.93
N ASN A 677 7.49 -11.22 3.77
CA ASN A 677 8.74 -10.77 3.16
C ASN A 677 8.50 -9.45 2.42
N TRP A 678 8.94 -8.34 2.97
CA TRP A 678 8.75 -6.99 2.43
C TRP A 678 9.70 -6.66 1.27
N GLN A 679 10.58 -7.60 0.94
CA GLN A 679 11.54 -7.49 -0.17
C GLN A 679 10.87 -7.66 -1.54
N VAL A 680 9.69 -8.27 -1.61
CA VAL A 680 8.95 -8.60 -2.84
C VAL A 680 7.51 -8.10 -2.70
N TYR A 681 7.07 -7.35 -3.69
CA TYR A 681 5.71 -6.82 -3.75
C TYR A 681 4.80 -7.76 -4.56
N ASP A 682 4.73 -9.02 -4.13
CA ASP A 682 3.83 -10.04 -4.68
C ASP A 682 2.41 -9.94 -4.09
N VAL A 683 1.52 -10.84 -4.52
CA VAL A 683 0.12 -10.82 -4.07
C VAL A 683 -0.01 -10.88 -2.55
N GLY A 684 0.83 -11.68 -1.87
CA GLY A 684 0.79 -11.78 -0.41
C GLY A 684 1.16 -10.46 0.28
N GLN A 685 2.16 -9.73 -0.25
CA GLN A 685 2.54 -8.41 0.26
C GLN A 685 1.51 -7.34 -0.10
N GLN A 686 0.93 -7.38 -1.30
CA GLN A 686 -0.13 -6.46 -1.70
C GLN A 686 -1.34 -6.57 -0.78
N ILE A 687 -1.80 -7.77 -0.48
CA ILE A 687 -2.90 -8.02 0.46
C ILE A 687 -2.52 -7.58 1.88
N ASN A 688 -1.27 -7.84 2.31
CA ASN A 688 -0.80 -7.40 3.61
C ASN A 688 -0.83 -5.87 3.73
N GLU A 689 -0.26 -5.15 2.77
CA GLU A 689 -0.28 -3.69 2.79
C GLU A 689 -1.70 -3.13 2.69
N THR A 690 -2.56 -3.74 1.89
CA THR A 690 -3.97 -3.34 1.77
C THR A 690 -4.71 -3.36 3.11
N LEU A 691 -4.48 -4.36 3.96
CA LEU A 691 -5.14 -4.42 5.26
C LEU A 691 -4.69 -3.27 6.18
N PHE A 692 -3.41 -2.90 6.16
CA PHE A 692 -2.82 -1.96 7.12
C PHE A 692 -2.71 -0.52 6.62
N ASN A 693 -2.78 -0.27 5.31
CA ASN A 693 -2.62 1.07 4.74
C ASN A 693 -3.91 1.89 4.73
N ILE A 694 -5.05 1.29 5.08
CA ILE A 694 -6.33 1.97 5.09
C ILE A 694 -6.50 2.76 6.38
N GLY A 695 -7.00 3.98 6.27
CA GLY A 695 -7.12 4.90 7.38
C GLY A 695 -5.80 5.61 7.71
N THR A 696 -5.35 5.48 8.96
CA THR A 696 -4.19 6.23 9.48
C THR A 696 -2.84 5.60 9.18
N ASN A 697 -2.78 4.47 8.45
CA ASN A 697 -1.56 3.68 8.24
C ASN A 697 -0.82 3.38 9.57
N SER A 698 -1.61 3.07 10.61
CA SER A 698 -1.11 2.89 11.97
C SER A 698 -0.26 1.63 12.15
N GLY A 699 -0.47 0.64 11.28
CA GLY A 699 0.09 -0.71 11.37
C GLY A 699 -0.62 -1.62 12.39
N TYR A 700 -1.75 -1.18 12.93
CA TYR A 700 -2.63 -1.91 13.83
C TYR A 700 -4.04 -1.87 13.29
N VAL A 701 -4.67 -3.02 13.09
CA VAL A 701 -6.08 -3.15 12.69
C VAL A 701 -6.82 -3.96 13.72
N LEU A 702 -7.88 -3.40 14.29
CA LEU A 702 -8.68 -4.08 15.30
C LEU A 702 -9.36 -5.30 14.68
N LYS A 703 -9.18 -6.46 15.30
CA LYS A 703 -9.80 -7.71 14.84
C LYS A 703 -11.33 -7.59 14.81
N PRO A 704 -12.00 -8.29 13.89
CA PRO A 704 -13.45 -8.48 13.98
C PRO A 704 -13.87 -8.96 15.35
N SER A 705 -15.03 -8.51 15.80
CA SER A 705 -15.50 -8.76 17.17
C SER A 705 -15.58 -10.25 17.54
N CYS A 706 -15.85 -11.11 16.56
CA CYS A 706 -15.91 -12.55 16.72
C CYS A 706 -14.53 -13.20 17.02
N LEU A 707 -13.44 -12.56 16.62
CA LEU A 707 -12.05 -12.98 16.93
C LEU A 707 -11.50 -12.33 18.20
N ARG A 708 -12.30 -11.58 18.95
CA ARG A 708 -11.94 -10.93 20.21
C ARG A 708 -12.67 -11.56 21.40
N ILE A 709 -12.20 -11.27 22.62
CA ILE A 709 -12.89 -11.67 23.85
C ILE A 709 -13.93 -10.61 24.19
N ARG A 710 -15.19 -10.88 23.93
CA ARG A 710 -16.28 -9.92 24.23
C ARG A 710 -16.68 -9.88 25.71
N ASN A 711 -16.66 -11.02 26.39
CA ASN A 711 -17.06 -11.08 27.81
C ASN A 711 -16.46 -12.34 28.45
N PRO A 712 -15.72 -12.22 29.56
CA PRO A 712 -15.22 -13.37 30.30
C PRO A 712 -16.30 -14.33 30.80
N LYS A 713 -17.53 -13.86 30.97
CA LYS A 713 -18.68 -14.66 31.39
C LYS A 713 -19.36 -15.44 30.25
N LEU A 714 -19.13 -15.05 28.98
CA LEU A 714 -19.64 -15.74 27.80
C LEU A 714 -18.61 -16.74 27.22
N GLN A 715 -18.12 -17.64 28.05
CA GLN A 715 -17.08 -18.60 27.65
C GLN A 715 -17.56 -19.69 26.68
N ASN A 716 -18.84 -19.78 26.38
CA ASN A 716 -19.45 -20.86 25.59
C ASN A 716 -19.80 -20.50 24.14
N ILE A 717 -19.28 -19.37 23.61
CA ILE A 717 -19.47 -19.07 22.18
C ILE A 717 -18.62 -20.04 21.37
N ASP A 718 -19.26 -20.72 20.41
CA ASP A 718 -18.57 -21.55 19.42
C ASP A 718 -17.45 -20.75 18.73
N PRO A 719 -16.18 -21.06 18.98
CA PRO A 719 -15.08 -20.30 18.40
C PRO A 719 -15.00 -20.44 16.88
N LEU A 720 -15.68 -21.39 16.29
CA LEU A 720 -15.71 -21.65 14.85
C LEU A 720 -16.96 -21.07 14.18
N GLY A 721 -17.98 -20.62 14.94
CA GLY A 721 -19.21 -20.11 14.37
C GLY A 721 -18.99 -18.96 13.40
N CYS A 722 -18.09 -18.03 13.76
CA CYS A 722 -17.78 -16.86 12.90
C CYS A 722 -16.95 -17.20 11.64
N LEU A 723 -16.39 -18.40 11.56
CA LEU A 723 -15.63 -18.85 10.39
C LEU A 723 -16.50 -19.54 9.33
N LYS A 724 -17.75 -19.84 9.66
CA LYS A 724 -18.67 -20.50 8.74
C LYS A 724 -19.13 -19.53 7.65
N PHE A 725 -19.05 -19.98 6.41
CA PHE A 725 -19.48 -19.24 5.24
C PHE A 725 -20.98 -19.46 5.00
N GLU A 726 -21.82 -18.70 5.69
CA GLU A 726 -23.28 -18.88 5.69
C GLU A 726 -24.03 -17.67 5.11
N ARG A 727 -23.35 -16.55 4.85
CA ARG A 727 -23.95 -15.34 4.26
C ARG A 727 -23.60 -15.24 2.78
N SER A 728 -24.56 -14.78 1.98
CA SER A 728 -24.38 -14.58 0.54
C SER A 728 -24.28 -13.09 0.24
N ARG A 729 -23.29 -12.71 -0.55
CA ARG A 729 -23.06 -11.32 -1.02
C ARG A 729 -22.85 -11.30 -2.52
N ARG A 730 -23.42 -10.31 -3.17
CA ARG A 730 -23.18 -10.03 -4.58
C ARG A 730 -22.31 -8.79 -4.72
N VAL A 731 -21.30 -8.83 -5.57
CA VAL A 731 -20.52 -7.69 -6.01
C VAL A 731 -20.66 -7.54 -7.52
N SER A 732 -20.85 -6.30 -7.97
CA SER A 732 -20.90 -5.92 -9.39
C SER A 732 -19.90 -4.80 -9.62
N ILE A 733 -19.03 -4.96 -10.61
CA ILE A 733 -17.96 -4.00 -10.93
C ILE A 733 -18.00 -3.70 -12.41
N GLU A 734 -18.15 -2.41 -12.75
CA GLU A 734 -17.93 -1.93 -14.11
C GLU A 734 -16.46 -1.53 -14.24
N LEU A 735 -15.73 -2.19 -15.12
CA LEU A 735 -14.36 -1.90 -15.50
C LEU A 735 -14.41 -0.92 -16.67
N ILE A 736 -14.26 0.37 -16.40
CA ILE A 736 -14.63 1.42 -17.35
C ILE A 736 -13.43 1.80 -18.21
N SER A 737 -12.38 2.36 -17.61
CA SER A 737 -11.23 2.87 -18.36
C SER A 737 -9.94 2.91 -17.53
N GLY A 738 -8.81 3.03 -18.22
CA GLY A 738 -7.52 3.36 -17.65
C GLY A 738 -7.08 4.76 -18.05
N GLN A 739 -6.31 5.45 -17.22
CA GLN A 739 -5.81 6.77 -17.50
C GLN A 739 -4.29 6.82 -17.41
N GLN A 740 -3.66 7.39 -18.41
CA GLN A 740 -2.23 7.67 -18.46
C GLN A 740 -1.36 6.45 -18.09
N LEU A 741 -1.68 5.31 -18.71
CA LEU A 741 -0.96 4.08 -18.42
C LEU A 741 0.50 4.18 -18.86
N PRO A 742 1.46 3.75 -18.00
CA PRO A 742 2.87 3.78 -18.36
C PRO A 742 3.21 2.62 -19.29
N LYS A 743 4.10 2.87 -20.26
CA LYS A 743 4.63 1.82 -21.11
C LYS A 743 5.59 0.91 -20.31
N PRO A 744 5.43 -0.41 -20.35
CA PRO A 744 6.42 -1.33 -19.79
C PRO A 744 7.77 -1.18 -20.46
N LYS A 745 8.86 -1.22 -19.68
CA LYS A 745 10.24 -0.98 -20.17
C LYS A 745 10.68 -1.96 -21.25
N ASP A 746 10.14 -3.18 -21.24
CA ASP A 746 10.52 -4.27 -22.13
C ASP A 746 9.77 -4.23 -23.48
N ILE A 747 8.84 -3.32 -23.67
CA ILE A 747 8.09 -3.16 -24.92
C ILE A 747 8.81 -2.20 -25.83
N LYS A 748 9.22 -2.68 -27.03
CA LYS A 748 9.92 -1.87 -28.04
C LYS A 748 8.95 -1.01 -28.86
N SER A 749 7.72 -1.51 -29.10
CA SER A 749 6.68 -0.76 -29.81
C SER A 749 6.32 0.52 -29.09
N ASP A 750 5.99 1.59 -29.80
CA ASP A 750 5.56 2.87 -29.22
C ASP A 750 4.13 2.81 -28.66
N PHE A 751 3.36 1.78 -28.98
CA PHE A 751 2.01 1.54 -28.48
C PHE A 751 1.86 0.08 -28.04
N PHE A 752 0.82 -0.20 -27.26
CA PHE A 752 0.48 -1.53 -26.73
C PHE A 752 -1.03 -1.62 -26.49
N ASP A 753 -1.53 -2.86 -26.43
CA ASP A 753 -2.95 -3.18 -26.28
C ASP A 753 -3.24 -3.62 -24.83
N PRO A 754 -3.67 -2.68 -23.95
CA PRO A 754 -3.91 -3.00 -22.56
C PRO A 754 -5.25 -3.69 -22.34
N PHE A 755 -5.26 -4.60 -21.39
CA PHE A 755 -6.45 -5.21 -20.82
C PHE A 755 -6.37 -5.20 -19.29
N LEU A 756 -7.53 -5.33 -18.64
CA LEU A 756 -7.65 -5.34 -17.20
C LEU A 756 -8.09 -6.72 -16.73
N GLU A 757 -7.36 -7.30 -15.78
CA GLU A 757 -7.81 -8.45 -15.01
C GLU A 757 -8.26 -8.04 -13.64
N LEU A 758 -9.39 -8.60 -13.20
CA LEU A 758 -9.90 -8.50 -11.85
C LEU A 758 -9.88 -9.88 -11.21
N GLU A 759 -9.08 -10.02 -10.17
CA GLU A 759 -9.06 -11.19 -9.30
C GLU A 759 -9.89 -10.91 -8.04
N ILE A 760 -10.79 -11.83 -7.71
CA ILE A 760 -11.58 -11.77 -6.47
C ILE A 760 -11.11 -12.90 -5.55
N TYR A 761 -10.67 -12.52 -4.36
CA TYR A 761 -10.27 -13.43 -3.29
C TYR A 761 -11.41 -13.51 -2.27
N CYS A 762 -12.14 -14.60 -2.27
CA CYS A 762 -13.25 -14.90 -1.37
C CYS A 762 -13.32 -16.42 -1.13
N ALA A 763 -14.26 -16.90 -0.31
CA ALA A 763 -14.31 -18.31 0.07
C ALA A 763 -14.85 -19.22 -1.02
N GLU A 764 -16.09 -19.01 -1.42
CA GLU A 764 -16.80 -19.83 -2.41
C GLU A 764 -17.65 -18.93 -3.30
N VAL A 765 -17.50 -19.09 -4.60
CA VAL A 765 -18.28 -18.36 -5.59
C VAL A 765 -19.43 -19.24 -6.04
N LEU A 766 -20.64 -18.70 -5.94
CA LEU A 766 -21.87 -19.36 -6.37
C LEU A 766 -22.15 -19.09 -7.84
N GLU A 767 -21.88 -17.86 -8.28
CA GLU A 767 -22.17 -17.40 -9.63
C GLU A 767 -21.17 -16.32 -10.06
N ALA A 768 -20.75 -16.33 -11.33
CA ALA A 768 -19.92 -15.27 -11.90
C ALA A 768 -20.32 -15.02 -13.35
N ASN A 769 -20.55 -13.73 -13.68
CA ASN A 769 -21.03 -13.30 -14.99
C ASN A 769 -20.23 -12.12 -15.51
N VAL A 770 -20.08 -12.05 -16.83
CA VAL A 770 -19.51 -10.92 -17.56
C VAL A 770 -20.53 -10.40 -18.56
N ASN A 771 -20.75 -9.09 -18.54
CA ASN A 771 -21.55 -8.37 -19.50
C ASN A 771 -20.70 -7.28 -20.15
N SER A 772 -20.91 -7.03 -21.43
CA SER A 772 -20.21 -5.96 -22.14
C SER A 772 -21.22 -5.01 -22.77
N LYS A 773 -20.92 -3.72 -22.68
CA LYS A 773 -21.61 -2.65 -23.40
C LYS A 773 -20.99 -2.44 -24.80
N THR A 774 -19.93 -3.18 -25.13
CA THR A 774 -19.19 -3.13 -26.38
C THR A 774 -19.32 -4.45 -27.17
N GLU A 775 -19.01 -4.45 -28.44
CA GLU A 775 -19.02 -5.66 -29.29
C GLU A 775 -18.04 -6.75 -28.83
N LYS A 776 -16.97 -6.37 -28.14
CA LYS A 776 -15.95 -7.29 -27.61
C LYS A 776 -16.29 -7.67 -26.17
N LEU A 777 -16.61 -8.93 -25.95
CA LEU A 777 -16.92 -9.47 -24.62
C LEU A 777 -15.62 -9.88 -23.91
N GLY A 778 -15.51 -9.53 -22.63
CA GLY A 778 -14.50 -10.09 -21.73
C GLY A 778 -14.82 -11.54 -21.36
N THR A 779 -13.93 -12.17 -20.63
CA THR A 779 -14.05 -13.60 -20.26
C THR A 779 -13.86 -13.81 -18.77
N VAL A 780 -14.54 -14.84 -18.24
CA VAL A 780 -14.20 -15.44 -16.96
C VAL A 780 -13.10 -16.46 -17.22
N ILE A 781 -11.87 -16.16 -16.81
CA ILE A 781 -10.72 -17.03 -17.04
C ILE A 781 -10.70 -18.19 -16.02
N LYS A 782 -11.05 -17.87 -14.78
CA LYS A 782 -11.07 -18.83 -13.68
C LYS A 782 -12.36 -18.63 -12.88
N MET A 783 -13.06 -19.69 -12.62
CA MET A 783 -14.12 -19.80 -11.65
C MET A 783 -13.99 -21.15 -10.96
N GLU A 784 -13.81 -21.15 -9.65
CA GLU A 784 -13.86 -22.39 -8.88
C GLU A 784 -15.32 -22.85 -8.76
N SER A 785 -15.59 -24.04 -9.25
CA SER A 785 -16.92 -24.65 -9.13
C SER A 785 -17.33 -24.82 -7.67
N PRO A 786 -18.56 -24.53 -7.31
CA PRO A 786 -19.10 -24.78 -5.97
C PRO A 786 -18.91 -26.26 -5.63
N SER A 787 -18.28 -26.56 -4.53
CA SER A 787 -18.22 -27.93 -4.04
C SER A 787 -18.86 -28.01 -2.66
N HIS A 788 -20.08 -28.48 -2.63
CA HIS A 788 -20.88 -28.70 -1.39
C HIS A 788 -20.26 -29.68 -0.39
N GLN A 789 -19.04 -30.18 -0.65
CA GLN A 789 -18.37 -31.19 0.15
C GLN A 789 -17.05 -30.77 0.80
N LYS A 790 -16.59 -29.49 0.58
CA LYS A 790 -15.33 -29.05 1.17
C LYS A 790 -15.49 -28.83 2.69
N SER A 791 -14.52 -29.34 3.45
CA SER A 791 -14.42 -28.99 4.87
C SER A 791 -14.12 -27.50 5.06
N LEU A 792 -14.48 -26.94 6.22
CA LEU A 792 -14.17 -25.55 6.58
C LEU A 792 -12.68 -25.24 6.43
N VAL A 793 -11.81 -26.17 6.82
CA VAL A 793 -10.35 -26.04 6.70
C VAL A 793 -9.90 -25.95 5.24
N GLU A 794 -10.50 -26.75 4.35
CA GLU A 794 -10.20 -26.68 2.91
C GLU A 794 -10.66 -25.37 2.29
N GLN A 795 -11.82 -24.86 2.68
CA GLN A 795 -12.31 -23.55 2.26
C GLN A 795 -11.35 -22.44 2.70
N LEU A 796 -10.92 -22.46 3.97
CA LEU A 796 -9.95 -21.47 4.49
C LEU A 796 -8.58 -21.56 3.80
N ILE A 797 -8.07 -22.76 3.52
CA ILE A 797 -6.77 -22.93 2.82
C ILE A 797 -6.85 -22.35 1.40
N LYS A 798 -7.99 -22.50 0.73
CA LYS A 798 -8.20 -21.99 -0.63
C LYS A 798 -8.29 -20.49 -0.72
N LEU A 799 -8.58 -19.78 0.34
CA LEU A 799 -8.55 -18.32 0.36
C LEU A 799 -7.23 -17.70 -0.13
N GLY A 800 -6.17 -18.50 -0.23
CA GLY A 800 -4.86 -18.08 -0.75
C GLY A 800 -4.80 -17.85 -2.26
N GLU A 801 -5.80 -18.33 -3.03
CA GLU A 801 -5.88 -18.20 -4.47
C GLU A 801 -7.13 -17.40 -4.88
N PRO A 802 -7.11 -16.70 -6.04
CA PRO A 802 -8.31 -16.02 -6.50
C PRO A 802 -9.39 -17.04 -6.85
N SER A 803 -10.60 -16.81 -6.32
CA SER A 803 -11.76 -17.70 -6.54
C SER A 803 -12.41 -17.43 -7.90
N VAL A 804 -12.31 -16.16 -8.38
CA VAL A 804 -12.74 -15.74 -9.72
C VAL A 804 -11.70 -14.82 -10.32
N VAL A 805 -11.49 -14.95 -11.62
CA VAL A 805 -10.67 -14.05 -12.43
C VAL A 805 -11.46 -13.64 -13.67
N PHE A 806 -11.72 -12.34 -13.76
CA PHE A 806 -12.31 -11.71 -14.93
C PHE A 806 -11.22 -11.05 -15.77
N ARG A 807 -11.36 -11.09 -17.09
CA ARG A 807 -10.46 -10.38 -18.01
C ARG A 807 -11.29 -9.60 -19.02
N THR A 808 -10.98 -8.33 -19.20
CA THR A 808 -11.56 -7.51 -20.26
C THR A 808 -10.96 -7.88 -21.62
N ALA A 809 -11.66 -7.57 -22.71
CA ALA A 809 -11.07 -7.56 -24.01
C ALA A 809 -9.95 -6.50 -24.08
N PRO A 810 -8.84 -6.76 -24.79
CA PRO A 810 -7.79 -5.77 -24.98
C PRO A 810 -8.30 -4.59 -25.83
N VAL A 811 -7.89 -3.38 -25.48
CA VAL A 811 -8.15 -2.19 -26.27
C VAL A 811 -7.00 -1.97 -27.23
N SER A 812 -7.26 -2.12 -28.53
CA SER A 812 -6.25 -1.94 -29.55
C SER A 812 -5.94 -0.46 -29.77
N GLN A 813 -4.68 -0.17 -30.08
CA GLN A 813 -4.20 1.13 -30.56
C GLN A 813 -4.18 2.28 -29.55
N ASN A 814 -4.70 2.09 -28.34
CA ASN A 814 -4.68 3.13 -27.30
C ASN A 814 -4.19 2.59 -25.96
N GLY A 815 -2.88 2.59 -25.78
CA GLY A 815 -2.24 2.23 -24.53
C GLY A 815 -2.21 3.36 -23.48
N PHE A 816 -2.63 4.57 -23.86
CA PHE A 816 -2.57 5.74 -22.98
C PHE A 816 -3.84 5.88 -22.12
N ASN A 817 -5.01 5.93 -22.76
CA ASN A 817 -6.31 6.04 -22.09
C ASN A 817 -7.29 4.99 -22.64
N PRO A 818 -7.09 3.69 -22.35
CA PRO A 818 -7.98 2.64 -22.87
C PRO A 818 -9.36 2.73 -22.22
N VAL A 819 -10.41 2.46 -23.00
CA VAL A 819 -11.79 2.35 -22.51
C VAL A 819 -12.28 0.92 -22.74
N TRP A 820 -12.53 0.19 -21.65
CA TRP A 820 -13.00 -1.22 -21.70
C TRP A 820 -14.53 -1.32 -21.66
N ASN A 821 -15.21 -0.55 -20.79
CA ASN A 821 -16.68 -0.53 -20.60
C ASN A 821 -17.29 -1.93 -20.43
N GLN A 822 -16.72 -2.75 -19.58
CA GLN A 822 -17.17 -4.10 -19.30
C GLN A 822 -17.58 -4.26 -17.86
N SER A 823 -18.67 -4.97 -17.62
CA SER A 823 -19.20 -5.23 -16.30
C SER A 823 -19.01 -6.69 -15.94
N CYS A 824 -18.60 -6.94 -14.72
CA CYS A 824 -18.54 -8.29 -14.15
C CYS A 824 -19.29 -8.32 -12.81
N SER A 825 -19.87 -9.46 -12.49
CA SER A 825 -20.52 -9.68 -11.20
C SER A 825 -20.20 -11.07 -10.67
N ALA A 826 -20.07 -11.17 -9.35
CA ALA A 826 -19.90 -12.43 -8.65
C ALA A 826 -20.82 -12.46 -7.42
N THR A 827 -21.47 -13.61 -7.21
CA THR A 827 -22.15 -13.93 -5.95
C THR A 827 -21.33 -14.96 -5.21
N TYR A 828 -21.00 -14.69 -3.96
CA TYR A 828 -20.09 -15.53 -3.16
C TYR A 828 -20.59 -15.66 -1.72
N LEU A 829 -20.10 -16.72 -1.06
CA LEU A 829 -20.32 -16.94 0.37
C LEU A 829 -19.28 -16.19 1.20
N THR A 830 -19.72 -15.57 2.28
CA THR A 830 -18.85 -14.91 3.24
C THR A 830 -19.18 -15.31 4.68
N ASN A 831 -18.24 -15.05 5.60
CA ASN A 831 -18.36 -15.30 7.02
C ASN A 831 -18.44 -13.99 7.82
N ASP A 832 -18.47 -14.07 9.17
CA ASP A 832 -18.51 -12.88 10.02
C ASP A 832 -17.25 -12.03 10.01
N ILE A 833 -16.13 -12.54 9.48
CA ILE A 833 -14.85 -11.83 9.36
C ILE A 833 -14.82 -10.98 8.10
N ASP A 834 -15.43 -11.48 7.03
CA ASP A 834 -15.65 -10.82 5.75
C ASP A 834 -14.37 -10.27 5.10
N PHE A 835 -13.35 -11.13 5.00
CA PHE A 835 -12.14 -10.82 4.25
C PHE A 835 -12.34 -11.13 2.77
N VAL A 836 -12.74 -10.12 2.02
CA VAL A 836 -12.84 -10.17 0.56
C VAL A 836 -11.90 -9.14 -0.04
N PHE A 837 -10.98 -9.59 -0.90
CA PHE A 837 -10.02 -8.72 -1.56
C PHE A 837 -10.23 -8.71 -3.06
N LEU A 838 -10.13 -7.54 -3.64
CA LEU A 838 -10.14 -7.29 -5.07
C LEU A 838 -8.73 -6.90 -5.50
N ARG A 839 -8.25 -7.53 -6.57
CA ARG A 839 -6.96 -7.18 -7.16
C ARG A 839 -7.12 -6.91 -8.64
N PHE A 840 -6.78 -5.71 -9.05
CA PHE A 840 -6.81 -5.22 -10.41
C PHE A 840 -5.40 -5.27 -10.99
N LEU A 841 -5.26 -5.88 -12.17
CA LEU A 841 -3.99 -5.98 -12.88
C LEU A 841 -4.18 -5.42 -14.28
N VAL A 842 -3.54 -4.30 -14.54
CA VAL A 842 -3.46 -3.77 -15.91
C VAL A 842 -2.28 -4.46 -16.59
N LYS A 843 -2.55 -5.15 -17.67
CA LYS A 843 -1.59 -5.93 -18.45
C LYS A 843 -1.67 -5.58 -19.93
N CYS A 844 -0.66 -5.97 -20.68
CA CYS A 844 -0.69 -5.98 -22.15
C CYS A 844 -0.01 -7.23 -22.70
N THR A 845 -0.33 -7.59 -23.92
CA THR A 845 0.34 -8.69 -24.63
C THR A 845 1.46 -8.12 -25.50
N ASN A 846 2.65 -8.68 -25.40
CA ASN A 846 3.78 -8.37 -26.28
C ASN A 846 4.52 -9.65 -26.65
N ASP A 847 4.70 -9.90 -27.95
CA ASP A 847 5.40 -11.09 -28.48
C ASP A 847 4.88 -12.41 -27.87
N GLY A 848 3.56 -12.52 -27.68
CA GLY A 848 2.93 -13.71 -27.08
C GLY A 848 3.11 -13.86 -25.57
N SER A 849 3.76 -12.90 -24.90
CA SER A 849 3.92 -12.87 -23.45
C SER A 849 3.11 -11.73 -22.81
N GLU A 850 2.49 -12.00 -21.67
CA GLU A 850 1.78 -10.99 -20.89
C GLU A 850 2.80 -10.17 -20.07
N LYS A 851 2.64 -8.85 -20.11
CA LYS A 851 3.44 -7.91 -19.32
C LYS A 851 2.54 -7.14 -18.38
N LEU A 852 2.94 -7.06 -17.12
CA LEU A 852 2.25 -6.29 -16.11
C LEU A 852 2.63 -4.81 -16.21
N ILE A 853 1.63 -3.95 -16.34
CA ILE A 853 1.77 -2.49 -16.38
C ILE A 853 1.68 -1.94 -14.96
N GLY A 854 0.62 -2.28 -14.24
CA GLY A 854 0.39 -1.83 -12.88
C GLY A 854 -0.66 -2.65 -12.16
N THR A 855 -0.71 -2.50 -10.84
CA THR A 855 -1.65 -3.22 -9.97
C THR A 855 -2.36 -2.28 -9.01
N HIS A 856 -3.57 -2.67 -8.62
CA HIS A 856 -4.25 -2.09 -7.46
C HIS A 856 -4.91 -3.20 -6.66
N THR A 857 -4.73 -3.20 -5.33
CA THR A 857 -5.35 -4.19 -4.45
C THR A 857 -6.12 -3.48 -3.34
N CYS A 858 -7.35 -3.90 -3.09
CA CYS A 858 -8.20 -3.32 -2.05
C CYS A 858 -9.04 -4.38 -1.34
N LYS A 859 -9.44 -4.10 -0.10
CA LYS A 859 -10.45 -4.86 0.62
C LYS A 859 -11.83 -4.32 0.24
N LEU A 860 -12.78 -5.19 -0.11
CA LEU A 860 -14.08 -4.77 -0.62
C LEU A 860 -14.84 -3.86 0.35
N ASP A 861 -14.89 -4.21 1.63
CA ASP A 861 -15.61 -3.41 2.66
C ASP A 861 -15.04 -1.99 2.84
N TYR A 862 -13.80 -1.77 2.40
CA TYR A 862 -13.16 -0.47 2.51
C TYR A 862 -13.35 0.38 1.26
N LEU A 863 -13.75 -0.25 0.16
CA LEU A 863 -14.01 0.42 -1.10
C LEU A 863 -15.43 1.00 -1.09
N LYS A 864 -15.54 2.29 -1.33
CA LYS A 864 -16.83 2.96 -1.47
C LYS A 864 -17.53 2.52 -2.74
N GLN A 865 -18.85 2.40 -2.68
CA GLN A 865 -19.69 2.15 -3.86
C GLN A 865 -19.75 3.36 -4.80
N GLY A 866 -20.25 3.18 -6.02
CA GLY A 866 -20.33 4.18 -7.08
C GLY A 866 -19.04 4.28 -7.92
N TYR A 867 -18.88 5.39 -8.62
CA TYR A 867 -17.75 5.65 -9.52
C TYR A 867 -16.49 6.05 -8.75
N ARG A 868 -15.37 5.35 -8.98
CA ARG A 868 -14.12 5.57 -8.25
C ARG A 868 -12.91 5.51 -9.17
N HIS A 869 -11.95 6.40 -8.96
CA HIS A 869 -10.61 6.32 -9.53
C HIS A 869 -9.70 5.60 -8.54
N LEU A 870 -9.06 4.52 -8.98
CA LEU A 870 -8.11 3.75 -8.18
C LEU A 870 -6.70 4.00 -8.69
N PRO A 871 -5.74 4.43 -7.84
CA PRO A 871 -4.36 4.62 -8.24
C PRO A 871 -3.71 3.28 -8.59
N LEU A 872 -2.79 3.27 -9.56
CA LEU A 872 -2.02 2.10 -9.90
C LEU A 872 -0.64 2.13 -9.23
N TYR A 873 -0.14 0.94 -8.90
CA TYR A 873 1.16 0.71 -8.28
C TYR A 873 2.04 -0.12 -9.21
N ASP A 874 3.34 0.15 -9.18
CA ASP A 874 4.33 -0.61 -9.93
C ASP A 874 4.67 -1.96 -9.27
N GLN A 875 5.60 -2.72 -9.86
CA GLN A 875 6.05 -4.02 -9.35
C GLN A 875 6.86 -3.92 -8.03
N GLN A 876 7.22 -2.71 -7.59
CA GLN A 876 7.89 -2.41 -6.33
C GLN A 876 6.92 -1.90 -5.25
N GLY A 877 5.65 -1.69 -5.61
CA GLY A 877 4.62 -1.13 -4.74
C GLY A 877 4.71 0.39 -4.61
N GLU A 878 5.32 1.08 -5.59
CA GLU A 878 5.31 2.53 -5.64
C GLU A 878 4.14 2.99 -6.50
N GLU A 879 3.42 4.00 -6.00
CA GLU A 879 2.27 4.57 -6.70
C GLU A 879 2.69 5.34 -7.95
N PHE A 880 2.05 5.07 -9.07
CA PHE A 880 2.15 5.91 -10.24
C PHE A 880 1.41 7.23 -10.00
N ILE A 881 2.06 8.35 -10.24
CA ILE A 881 1.52 9.68 -9.92
C ILE A 881 0.25 10.01 -10.71
N TYR A 882 0.15 9.50 -11.95
CA TYR A 882 -0.91 9.88 -12.89
C TYR A 882 -1.76 8.70 -13.39
N SER A 883 -1.29 7.47 -13.15
CA SER A 883 -1.96 6.30 -13.70
C SER A 883 -3.03 5.79 -12.77
N THR A 884 -4.26 5.77 -13.25
CA THR A 884 -5.41 5.27 -12.50
C THR A 884 -6.25 4.32 -13.35
N ILE A 885 -7.09 3.55 -12.70
CA ILE A 885 -8.23 2.88 -13.34
C ILE A 885 -9.52 3.50 -12.83
N PHE A 886 -10.50 3.64 -13.71
CA PHE A 886 -11.82 4.16 -13.40
C PHE A 886 -12.83 3.03 -13.44
N ILE A 887 -13.53 2.84 -12.33
CA ILE A 887 -14.48 1.75 -12.11
C ILE A 887 -15.76 2.27 -11.48
N LYS A 888 -16.84 1.46 -11.58
CA LYS A 888 -18.01 1.60 -10.74
C LYS A 888 -18.18 0.33 -9.93
N VAL A 889 -18.46 0.47 -8.65
CA VAL A 889 -18.63 -0.64 -7.70
C VAL A 889 -19.99 -0.59 -7.06
N ASP A 890 -20.69 -1.72 -7.08
CA ASP A 890 -21.92 -1.95 -6.31
C ASP A 890 -21.80 -3.30 -5.60
N TYR A 891 -22.23 -3.37 -4.35
CA TYR A 891 -22.32 -4.63 -3.61
C TYR A 891 -23.51 -4.61 -2.67
N GLU A 892 -24.10 -5.78 -2.49
CA GLU A 892 -25.30 -5.98 -1.67
C GLU A 892 -25.26 -7.34 -0.96
N ASP A 893 -25.72 -7.39 0.28
CA ASP A 893 -25.99 -8.63 0.97
C ASP A 893 -27.29 -9.23 0.40
N LYS A 894 -27.21 -10.47 -0.08
CA LYS A 894 -28.42 -11.21 -0.41
C LYS A 894 -29.00 -11.79 0.88
N ASN A 895 -30.11 -11.24 1.32
CA ASN A 895 -30.92 -11.88 2.35
C ASN A 895 -31.59 -13.11 1.71
N ASP A 896 -31.22 -14.30 2.16
CA ASP A 896 -31.90 -15.54 1.79
C ASP A 896 -33.31 -15.56 2.32
#